data_1601e3461ebee351d2a0a4563dc3d360
#
_entry.id   1601e3461ebee351d2a0a4563dc3d360
#
_cell.length_a   1.000
_cell.length_b   1.000
_cell.length_c   1.000
_cell.angle_alpha   90.00
_cell.angle_beta   90.00
_cell.angle_gamma   90.00
#
_symmetry.space_group_name_H-M   'P 1'
#
loop_
_entity.id
_entity.type
_entity.pdbx_description
1 polymer ?
#
loop_
_entity_poly.entity_id
_entity_poly.type
_entity_poly.pdbx_seq_one_letter_code
_entity_poly.pdbx_strand_id
1 'polypeptide(L)'
;MEGAEFAEAVIDNGSFGTRTIRFESGRLAQQAAGSAAAYLDGDTMVLSATTASKKPKDQFDFFPLTVDVEERMYAAGRIPGSFFRREGRPSEEAILTCRLIDRPLRPSFVSGLRNEIQVVITVLALNPDTLYDVLAINAASMSTQIAGLPFSGPIGATRVALIDKQWVAFPTHTELEDAVFDMVVAGRVTDTGDVAIMMVEAESTPGTFDAVAAGKQAPTEEIVAQGLEASKAFIKTLVEAQSELAAKVSKPTGEFPLFPDYQDDAFAAVEAAATEELSQALTIAGKHDREEATDAIKAAVIDKLAADFEGREKELSAAFRSLTKKLVRQRVLTDKVRIDGRGLTDIRPLKAQVKVLPRVHGSAIFERGETQIMGVTTLNMLRMEQQLDTLSPETRKRYMHNYNFPPYSTGETGRVGSPKRREIGHGALAERALVPVLPSREDFPYALRQVSEALGSNGSTSMGSVCASTLSLLSAGVPLKAPVAGIAMGLISGEVDGETQYVALTDILGAEDAFGDMDFKVAGTKDFVTALQLDTKLDGIPASVLGAALTQAKDARLTILDVMAKAIDAPGEMSEFAPRVISVKVPVDKIGEVIGPKGKMINQITDETGADISIEDDGTVYIGATDGPSAEAARAMINAIANPTMPEKGERYLGTVVKTTNFGAFISLLPGKDGLLHISKLRGLAGGKRVEAVEDILSVGQKLQVEIAEIDDRGKLSLIPVVEGDDNAAKAPNDDAAKADDAEVAPAE
;
A
#
# COMPACT_ATOMS: atom_id res chain seq x y z
N MET A 1 -40.32 -12.76 8.94
CA MET A 1 -39.91 -12.96 10.34
C MET A 1 -40.52 -11.82 11.13
N GLU A 2 -41.29 -12.11 12.15
CA GLU A 2 -41.93 -11.10 12.97
C GLU A 2 -40.89 -10.17 13.62
N GLY A 3 -41.11 -8.85 13.51
CA GLY A 3 -40.33 -7.81 14.20
C GLY A 3 -39.09 -7.28 13.45
N ALA A 4 -38.81 -7.70 12.23
CA ALA A 4 -37.73 -7.11 11.41
C ALA A 4 -38.30 -6.08 10.44
N GLU A 5 -37.75 -4.87 10.46
CA GLU A 5 -38.02 -3.79 9.50
C GLU A 5 -36.85 -3.63 8.55
N PHE A 6 -37.11 -3.21 7.33
CA PHE A 6 -36.08 -2.98 6.32
C PHE A 6 -36.39 -1.82 5.39
N ALA A 7 -35.35 -1.33 4.72
CA ALA A 7 -35.41 -0.44 3.57
C ALA A 7 -34.33 -0.81 2.57
N GLU A 8 -34.53 -0.44 1.30
CA GLU A 8 -33.60 -0.79 0.22
C GLU A 8 -33.21 0.47 -0.58
N ALA A 9 -31.93 0.53 -0.92
CA ALA A 9 -31.37 1.45 -1.89
C ALA A 9 -31.01 0.69 -3.17
N VAL A 10 -31.52 1.14 -4.31
CA VAL A 10 -31.17 0.57 -5.61
C VAL A 10 -30.25 1.56 -6.33
N ILE A 11 -29.06 1.14 -6.62
CA ILE A 11 -28.04 1.90 -7.32
C ILE A 11 -28.01 1.44 -8.78
N ASP A 12 -28.26 2.38 -9.68
CA ASP A 12 -28.23 2.14 -11.13
C ASP A 12 -26.88 2.56 -11.70
N ASN A 13 -26.13 1.60 -12.20
CA ASN A 13 -24.84 1.78 -12.88
C ASN A 13 -24.97 1.72 -14.43
N GLY A 14 -26.16 1.93 -14.97
CA GLY A 14 -26.38 1.90 -16.43
C GLY A 14 -25.97 0.58 -17.05
N SER A 15 -24.98 0.60 -17.94
CA SER A 15 -24.49 -0.62 -18.62
C SER A 15 -23.85 -1.66 -17.69
N PHE A 16 -23.43 -1.28 -16.48
CA PHE A 16 -22.88 -2.19 -15.46
C PHE A 16 -23.94 -2.80 -14.55
N GLY A 17 -25.23 -2.57 -14.86
CA GLY A 17 -26.35 -3.12 -14.12
C GLY A 17 -26.67 -2.37 -12.83
N THR A 18 -27.39 -3.02 -11.93
CA THR A 18 -27.84 -2.43 -10.65
C THR A 18 -27.18 -3.14 -9.48
N ARG A 19 -27.05 -2.39 -8.35
CA ARG A 19 -26.69 -2.95 -7.04
C ARG A 19 -27.81 -2.64 -6.06
N THR A 20 -28.17 -3.61 -5.26
CA THR A 20 -29.20 -3.45 -4.22
C THR A 20 -28.58 -3.52 -2.83
N ILE A 21 -28.70 -2.44 -2.08
CA ILE A 21 -28.28 -2.38 -0.68
C ILE A 21 -29.53 -2.40 0.19
N ARG A 22 -29.67 -3.44 1.02
CA ARG A 22 -30.77 -3.58 1.95
C ARG A 22 -30.26 -3.39 3.37
N PHE A 23 -30.93 -2.50 4.11
CA PHE A 23 -30.76 -2.32 5.54
C PHE A 23 -31.87 -3.01 6.31
N GLU A 24 -31.53 -3.76 7.35
CA GLU A 24 -32.47 -4.49 8.20
C GLU A 24 -32.17 -4.25 9.67
N SER A 25 -33.18 -4.04 10.50
CA SER A 25 -33.05 -3.93 11.96
C SER A 25 -34.15 -4.72 12.68
N GLY A 26 -33.91 -5.05 13.95
CA GLY A 26 -34.88 -5.73 14.84
C GLY A 26 -34.67 -7.23 15.03
N ARG A 27 -33.86 -7.89 14.22
CA ARG A 27 -33.64 -9.34 14.26
C ARG A 27 -32.37 -9.76 15.01
N LEU A 28 -31.26 -9.09 14.77
CA LEU A 28 -29.94 -9.45 15.30
C LEU A 28 -29.45 -8.43 16.32
N ALA A 29 -28.60 -8.86 17.25
CA ALA A 29 -27.94 -8.03 18.25
C ALA A 29 -28.91 -7.12 19.07
N GLN A 30 -30.05 -7.65 19.48
CA GLN A 30 -31.16 -6.92 20.12
C GLN A 30 -30.81 -6.28 21.48
N GLN A 31 -29.69 -6.66 22.10
CA GLN A 31 -29.22 -6.05 23.35
C GLN A 31 -28.40 -4.76 23.12
N ALA A 32 -27.95 -4.50 21.87
CA ALA A 32 -27.24 -3.28 21.54
C ALA A 32 -28.16 -2.05 21.63
N ALA A 33 -27.58 -0.87 21.80
CA ALA A 33 -28.35 0.39 21.72
C ALA A 33 -29.00 0.52 20.35
N GLY A 34 -28.24 0.22 19.29
CA GLY A 34 -28.73 0.10 17.92
C GLY A 34 -28.03 -1.03 17.20
N SER A 35 -28.74 -1.75 16.34
CA SER A 35 -28.15 -2.79 15.49
C SER A 35 -28.78 -2.80 14.11
N ALA A 36 -27.96 -2.96 13.09
CA ALA A 36 -28.39 -3.04 11.70
C ALA A 36 -27.58 -4.08 10.94
N ALA A 37 -28.25 -4.89 10.14
CA ALA A 37 -27.62 -5.68 9.12
C ALA A 37 -27.72 -4.97 7.78
N ALA A 38 -26.63 -4.93 7.03
CA ALA A 38 -26.62 -4.42 5.68
C ALA A 38 -26.24 -5.55 4.71
N TYR A 39 -26.97 -5.62 3.63
CA TYR A 39 -26.79 -6.64 2.57
C TYR A 39 -26.44 -5.93 1.27
N LEU A 40 -25.54 -6.52 0.48
CA LEU A 40 -25.29 -6.13 -0.89
C LEU A 40 -25.66 -7.31 -1.81
N ASP A 41 -26.58 -7.06 -2.73
CA ASP A 41 -27.11 -8.01 -3.71
C ASP A 41 -27.61 -9.35 -3.10
N GLY A 42 -27.85 -9.38 -1.80
CA GLY A 42 -28.43 -10.50 -1.06
C GLY A 42 -27.45 -11.60 -0.64
N ASP A 43 -26.21 -11.60 -1.08
CA ASP A 43 -25.20 -12.63 -0.77
C ASP A 43 -24.00 -12.12 0.04
N THR A 44 -23.82 -10.82 0.16
CA THR A 44 -22.86 -10.21 1.09
C THR A 44 -23.60 -9.55 2.23
N MET A 45 -23.18 -9.82 3.47
CA MET A 45 -23.87 -9.35 4.69
C MET A 45 -22.88 -8.91 5.75
N VAL A 46 -23.08 -7.74 6.30
CA VAL A 46 -22.40 -7.24 7.50
C VAL A 46 -23.41 -6.91 8.59
N LEU A 47 -23.06 -7.16 9.83
CA LEU A 47 -23.83 -6.74 11.01
C LEU A 47 -23.05 -5.62 11.72
N SER A 48 -23.71 -4.50 12.00
CA SER A 48 -23.18 -3.46 12.88
C SER A 48 -24.00 -3.35 14.15
N ALA A 49 -23.32 -3.30 15.28
CA ALA A 49 -23.93 -3.08 16.60
C ALA A 49 -23.26 -1.89 17.29
N THR A 50 -24.06 -0.90 17.64
CA THR A 50 -23.63 0.31 18.35
C THR A 50 -24.11 0.25 19.79
N THR A 51 -23.18 0.49 20.72
CA THR A 51 -23.45 0.55 22.16
C THR A 51 -22.87 1.84 22.74
N ALA A 52 -23.50 2.31 23.85
CA ALA A 52 -23.03 3.47 24.56
C ALA A 52 -22.91 3.17 26.06
N SER A 53 -21.89 3.70 26.72
CA SER A 53 -21.76 3.62 28.17
C SER A 53 -22.90 4.40 28.85
N LYS A 54 -23.40 3.87 29.99
CA LYS A 54 -24.47 4.52 30.76
C LYS A 54 -24.05 5.80 31.45
N LYS A 55 -22.75 5.96 31.71
CA LYS A 55 -22.15 7.12 32.36
C LYS A 55 -21.05 7.69 31.49
N PRO A 56 -20.89 9.03 31.49
CA PRO A 56 -19.75 9.64 30.80
C PRO A 56 -18.45 9.25 31.45
N LYS A 57 -17.38 9.24 30.67
CA LYS A 57 -15.98 9.11 31.12
C LYS A 57 -15.37 10.51 31.16
N ASP A 58 -15.72 11.27 32.17
CA ASP A 58 -15.38 12.69 32.38
C ASP A 58 -13.87 12.92 32.57
N GLN A 59 -13.11 11.84 32.90
CA GLN A 59 -11.66 11.88 32.95
C GLN A 59 -11.00 12.10 31.55
N PHE A 60 -11.72 11.87 30.47
CA PHE A 60 -11.23 12.13 29.11
C PHE A 60 -11.54 13.57 28.68
N ASP A 61 -10.58 14.17 27.98
CA ASP A 61 -10.70 15.47 27.31
C ASP A 61 -11.08 15.37 25.84
N PHE A 62 -11.44 14.14 25.37
CA PHE A 62 -11.83 13.84 24.00
C PHE A 62 -13.07 12.92 23.96
N PHE A 63 -13.69 12.84 22.79
CA PHE A 63 -14.82 11.94 22.54
C PHE A 63 -14.34 10.48 22.40
N PRO A 64 -14.73 9.57 23.33
CA PRO A 64 -14.27 8.19 23.34
C PRO A 64 -15.10 7.30 22.39
N LEU A 65 -14.85 7.39 21.09
CA LEU A 65 -15.41 6.52 20.07
C LEU A 65 -14.43 5.40 19.73
N THR A 66 -14.89 4.16 19.76
CA THR A 66 -14.15 2.98 19.30
C THR A 66 -14.92 2.30 18.18
N VAL A 67 -14.25 2.03 17.08
CA VAL A 67 -14.79 1.26 15.95
C VAL A 67 -13.93 0.01 15.77
N ASP A 68 -14.57 -1.16 15.75
CA ASP A 68 -13.92 -2.45 15.54
C ASP A 68 -14.60 -3.19 14.39
N VAL A 69 -13.78 -3.82 13.54
CA VAL A 69 -14.23 -4.66 12.43
C VAL A 69 -13.72 -6.08 12.68
N GLU A 70 -14.63 -7.00 12.71
CA GLU A 70 -14.41 -8.42 12.94
C GLU A 70 -14.63 -9.19 11.63
N GLU A 71 -13.56 -9.55 10.98
CA GLU A 71 -13.59 -10.45 9.83
C GLU A 71 -13.74 -11.88 10.32
N ARG A 72 -14.75 -12.58 9.83
CA ARG A 72 -14.99 -13.99 10.13
C ARG A 72 -14.73 -14.82 8.87
N MET A 73 -13.76 -15.72 8.93
CA MET A 73 -13.38 -16.53 7.77
C MET A 73 -14.52 -17.42 7.27
N TYR A 74 -15.46 -17.78 8.14
CA TYR A 74 -16.67 -18.49 7.73
C TYR A 74 -17.55 -17.68 6.76
N ALA A 75 -17.44 -16.35 6.76
CA ALA A 75 -18.17 -15.50 5.82
C ALA A 75 -17.86 -15.83 4.35
N ALA A 76 -16.63 -16.26 4.08
CA ALA A 76 -16.18 -16.75 2.78
C ALA A 76 -16.10 -18.30 2.73
N GLY A 77 -16.72 -19.03 3.67
CA GLY A 77 -16.68 -20.49 3.73
C GLY A 77 -15.31 -21.07 4.07
N ARG A 78 -14.45 -20.31 4.74
CA ARG A 78 -13.05 -20.67 5.01
C ARG A 78 -12.80 -20.93 6.49
N ILE A 79 -11.81 -21.79 6.77
CA ILE A 79 -11.24 -21.99 8.11
C ILE A 79 -9.95 -21.15 8.19
N PRO A 80 -9.70 -20.40 9.27
CA PRO A 80 -8.47 -19.61 9.41
C PRO A 80 -7.20 -20.43 9.20
N GLY A 81 -6.25 -19.90 8.44
CA GLY A 81 -4.98 -20.55 8.10
C GLY A 81 -3.99 -20.67 9.27
N SER A 82 -4.20 -19.90 10.37
CA SER A 82 -3.34 -19.92 11.54
C SER A 82 -3.30 -21.30 12.23
N PHE A 83 -2.25 -21.56 13.01
CA PHE A 83 -2.08 -22.82 13.74
C PHE A 83 -3.31 -23.16 14.61
N PHE A 84 -3.90 -22.17 15.30
CA PHE A 84 -5.06 -22.37 16.17
C PHE A 84 -6.40 -22.46 15.42
N ARG A 85 -6.41 -22.31 14.10
CA ARG A 85 -7.63 -22.32 13.28
C ARG A 85 -8.71 -21.37 13.80
N ARG A 86 -8.27 -20.22 14.31
CA ARG A 86 -9.14 -19.18 14.86
C ARG A 86 -8.60 -17.81 14.44
N GLU A 87 -9.51 -16.88 14.19
CA GLU A 87 -9.19 -15.47 13.97
C GLU A 87 -8.46 -14.92 15.21
N GLY A 88 -7.39 -14.19 14.97
CA GLY A 88 -6.54 -13.59 15.99
C GLY A 88 -6.60 -12.06 15.97
N ARG A 89 -5.47 -11.44 15.63
CA ARG A 89 -5.42 -9.99 15.47
C ARG A 89 -6.19 -9.56 14.23
N PRO A 90 -6.83 -8.38 14.24
CA PRO A 90 -7.46 -7.82 13.04
C PRO A 90 -6.45 -7.74 11.88
N SER A 91 -6.92 -8.02 10.67
CA SER A 91 -6.14 -7.82 9.45
C SER A 91 -5.83 -6.33 9.22
N GLU A 92 -4.88 -6.04 8.34
CA GLU A 92 -4.64 -4.66 7.90
C GLU A 92 -5.90 -4.05 7.26
N GLU A 93 -6.62 -4.82 6.44
CA GLU A 93 -7.90 -4.43 5.83
C GLU A 93 -8.96 -4.07 6.88
N ALA A 94 -9.14 -4.91 7.90
CA ALA A 94 -10.06 -4.62 8.99
C ALA A 94 -9.71 -3.31 9.72
N ILE A 95 -8.42 -3.06 9.97
CA ILE A 95 -7.95 -1.82 10.60
C ILE A 95 -8.20 -0.61 9.70
N LEU A 96 -7.96 -0.73 8.39
CA LEU A 96 -8.23 0.33 7.43
C LEU A 96 -9.73 0.61 7.34
N THR A 97 -10.57 -0.43 7.31
CA THR A 97 -12.04 -0.29 7.35
C THR A 97 -12.51 0.39 8.63
N CYS A 98 -11.93 0.08 9.81
CA CYS A 98 -12.21 0.83 11.04
C CYS A 98 -11.95 2.32 10.86
N ARG A 99 -10.89 2.71 10.17
CA ARG A 99 -10.56 4.10 9.91
C ARG A 99 -11.51 4.76 8.92
N LEU A 100 -11.93 4.05 7.88
CA LEU A 100 -12.95 4.51 6.92
C LEU A 100 -14.28 4.79 7.61
N ILE A 101 -14.63 4.03 8.64
CA ILE A 101 -15.86 4.22 9.42
C ILE A 101 -15.71 5.36 10.44
N ASP A 102 -14.62 5.39 11.20
CA ASP A 102 -14.40 6.39 12.28
C ASP A 102 -14.38 7.83 11.74
N ARG A 103 -13.74 8.04 10.57
CA ARG A 103 -13.52 9.36 10.00
C ARG A 103 -14.82 10.15 9.71
N PRO A 104 -15.85 9.61 9.07
CA PRO A 104 -17.11 10.31 8.88
C PRO A 104 -18.05 10.21 10.10
N LEU A 105 -17.97 9.15 10.92
CA LEU A 105 -18.84 9.00 12.10
C LEU A 105 -18.48 9.97 13.21
N ARG A 106 -17.21 10.07 13.55
CA ARG A 106 -16.73 10.88 14.70
C ARG A 106 -17.20 12.34 14.66
N PRO A 107 -17.02 13.10 13.56
CA PRO A 107 -17.46 14.50 13.50
C PRO A 107 -18.98 14.65 13.48
N SER A 108 -19.73 13.57 13.29
CA SER A 108 -21.21 13.61 13.27
C SER A 108 -21.86 13.48 14.65
N PHE A 109 -21.07 13.27 15.71
CA PHE A 109 -21.55 13.32 17.08
C PHE A 109 -21.45 14.73 17.63
N VAL A 110 -22.34 15.05 18.56
CA VAL A 110 -22.37 16.36 19.23
C VAL A 110 -21.08 16.63 20.00
N SER A 111 -20.57 17.84 19.92
CA SER A 111 -19.36 18.26 20.66
C SER A 111 -19.59 18.19 22.18
N GLY A 112 -18.57 17.79 22.92
CA GLY A 112 -18.62 17.64 24.37
C GLY A 112 -19.19 16.32 24.87
N LEU A 113 -19.59 15.40 24.00
CA LEU A 113 -19.99 14.04 24.40
C LEU A 113 -18.80 13.29 25.00
N ARG A 114 -19.00 12.72 26.22
CA ARG A 114 -17.96 11.92 26.94
C ARG A 114 -18.43 10.51 27.26
N ASN A 115 -19.64 10.13 26.87
CA ASN A 115 -20.04 8.73 26.93
C ASN A 115 -19.22 7.94 25.91
N GLU A 116 -18.67 6.81 26.34
CA GLU A 116 -17.98 5.91 25.43
C GLU A 116 -18.98 5.28 24.47
N ILE A 117 -18.69 5.42 23.17
CA ILE A 117 -19.45 4.79 22.09
C ILE A 117 -18.58 3.72 21.47
N GLN A 118 -19.14 2.53 21.30
CA GLN A 118 -18.47 1.44 20.57
C GLN A 118 -19.36 0.97 19.43
N VAL A 119 -18.76 0.88 18.23
CA VAL A 119 -19.40 0.36 17.03
C VAL A 119 -18.59 -0.88 16.61
N VAL A 120 -19.25 -2.04 16.62
CA VAL A 120 -18.63 -3.30 16.22
C VAL A 120 -19.31 -3.79 14.95
N ILE A 121 -18.51 -3.97 13.92
CA ILE A 121 -18.93 -4.55 12.64
C ILE A 121 -18.46 -5.98 12.56
N THR A 122 -19.34 -6.91 12.19
CA THR A 122 -19.01 -8.30 11.93
C THR A 122 -19.37 -8.66 10.50
N VAL A 123 -18.40 -9.12 9.73
CA VAL A 123 -18.64 -9.66 8.38
C VAL A 123 -19.18 -11.07 8.49
N LEU A 124 -20.45 -11.27 8.12
CA LEU A 124 -21.18 -12.51 8.33
C LEU A 124 -21.30 -13.39 7.08
N ALA A 125 -21.35 -12.76 5.91
CA ALA A 125 -21.32 -13.43 4.61
C ALA A 125 -20.63 -12.52 3.59
N LEU A 126 -19.81 -13.10 2.73
CA LEU A 126 -19.08 -12.33 1.71
C LEU A 126 -19.03 -13.13 0.41
N ASN A 127 -19.58 -12.55 -0.64
CA ASN A 127 -19.30 -12.98 -1.99
C ASN A 127 -17.82 -12.69 -2.30
N PRO A 128 -17.03 -13.67 -2.76
CA PRO A 128 -15.60 -13.48 -2.98
C PRO A 128 -15.23 -12.33 -3.96
N ASP A 129 -16.15 -11.95 -4.84
CA ASP A 129 -15.95 -10.84 -5.78
C ASP A 129 -16.42 -9.47 -5.24
N THR A 130 -16.84 -9.40 -3.98
CA THR A 130 -17.41 -8.19 -3.37
C THR A 130 -16.49 -7.60 -2.31
N LEU A 131 -16.42 -6.26 -2.25
CA LEU A 131 -15.77 -5.52 -1.18
C LEU A 131 -16.81 -5.16 -0.09
N TYR A 132 -16.47 -5.36 1.18
CA TYR A 132 -17.40 -5.12 2.28
C TYR A 132 -17.25 -3.77 2.98
N ASP A 133 -16.17 -3.04 2.73
CA ASP A 133 -15.78 -1.84 3.50
C ASP A 133 -16.81 -0.70 3.44
N VAL A 134 -17.30 -0.34 2.27
CA VAL A 134 -18.35 0.71 2.15
C VAL A 134 -19.70 0.23 2.68
N LEU A 135 -19.99 -1.07 2.56
CA LEU A 135 -21.17 -1.66 3.18
C LEU A 135 -21.09 -1.56 4.72
N ALA A 136 -19.89 -1.76 5.28
CA ALA A 136 -19.60 -1.61 6.70
C ALA A 136 -19.81 -0.16 7.19
N ILE A 137 -19.40 0.86 6.41
CA ILE A 137 -19.64 2.27 6.73
C ILE A 137 -21.16 2.55 6.82
N ASN A 138 -21.92 2.10 5.83
CA ASN A 138 -23.36 2.28 5.79
C ASN A 138 -24.08 1.54 6.94
N ALA A 139 -23.63 0.31 7.26
CA ALA A 139 -24.17 -0.45 8.41
C ALA A 139 -23.87 0.24 9.74
N ALA A 140 -22.66 0.79 9.92
CA ALA A 140 -22.24 1.53 11.10
C ALA A 140 -23.07 2.82 11.27
N SER A 141 -23.29 3.56 10.19
CA SER A 141 -24.19 4.71 10.18
C SER A 141 -25.61 4.33 10.61
N MET A 142 -26.16 3.26 10.02
CA MET A 142 -27.53 2.84 10.31
C MET A 142 -27.69 2.39 11.77
N SER A 143 -26.78 1.55 12.29
CA SER A 143 -26.85 1.11 13.70
C SER A 143 -26.70 2.27 14.69
N THR A 144 -25.89 3.28 14.36
CA THR A 144 -25.69 4.48 15.17
C THR A 144 -26.91 5.39 15.12
N GLN A 145 -27.49 5.58 13.93
CA GLN A 145 -28.67 6.41 13.71
C GLN A 145 -29.89 5.97 14.55
N ILE A 146 -30.08 4.65 14.67
CA ILE A 146 -31.22 4.09 15.38
C ILE A 146 -30.98 3.89 16.89
N ALA A 147 -29.77 4.13 17.37
CA ALA A 147 -29.35 3.86 18.75
C ALA A 147 -29.89 4.87 19.77
N GLY A 148 -30.50 5.97 19.35
CA GLY A 148 -30.95 7.07 20.24
C GLY A 148 -29.80 7.91 20.80
N LEU A 149 -28.71 8.03 20.04
CA LEU A 149 -27.53 8.82 20.37
C LEU A 149 -27.60 10.22 19.74
N PRO A 150 -26.91 11.24 20.30
CA PRO A 150 -26.81 12.57 19.70
C PRO A 150 -25.91 12.55 18.47
N PHE A 151 -26.43 12.04 17.38
CA PHE A 151 -25.75 11.78 16.12
C PHE A 151 -26.48 12.46 14.96
N SER A 152 -25.77 13.26 14.16
CA SER A 152 -26.32 14.06 13.05
C SER A 152 -26.15 13.34 11.69
N GLY A 153 -26.40 12.03 11.67
CA GLY A 153 -26.49 11.26 10.43
C GLY A 153 -27.89 11.25 9.83
N PRO A 154 -28.18 10.34 8.88
CA PRO A 154 -27.31 9.23 8.44
C PRO A 154 -26.14 9.66 7.56
N ILE A 155 -25.14 8.78 7.49
CA ILE A 155 -24.01 8.88 6.57
C ILE A 155 -24.18 7.83 5.50
N GLY A 156 -24.09 8.23 4.23
CA GLY A 156 -24.00 7.32 3.10
C GLY A 156 -22.55 7.21 2.64
N ALA A 157 -22.14 6.01 2.24
CA ALA A 157 -20.83 5.80 1.65
C ALA A 157 -20.94 4.92 0.41
N THR A 158 -20.20 5.28 -0.62
CA THR A 158 -20.09 4.51 -1.86
C THR A 158 -18.61 4.34 -2.24
N ARG A 159 -18.30 3.24 -2.89
CA ARG A 159 -17.09 3.08 -3.67
C ARG A 159 -17.46 3.34 -5.12
N VAL A 160 -16.72 4.17 -5.82
CA VAL A 160 -16.90 4.43 -7.25
C VAL A 160 -15.59 4.16 -7.98
N ALA A 161 -15.66 3.41 -9.08
CA ALA A 161 -14.52 3.11 -9.93
C ALA A 161 -14.69 3.74 -11.30
N LEU A 162 -13.61 4.27 -11.88
CA LEU A 162 -13.60 4.81 -13.23
C LEU A 162 -13.29 3.70 -14.23
N ILE A 163 -14.34 3.22 -14.92
CA ILE A 163 -14.28 2.16 -15.92
C ILE A 163 -14.84 2.70 -17.22
N ASP A 164 -14.05 2.68 -18.29
CA ASP A 164 -14.45 3.14 -19.63
C ASP A 164 -15.16 4.51 -19.63
N LYS A 165 -14.61 5.47 -18.86
CA LYS A 165 -15.14 6.84 -18.68
C LYS A 165 -16.46 6.93 -17.89
N GLN A 166 -16.91 5.85 -17.28
CA GLN A 166 -18.08 5.83 -16.40
C GLN A 166 -17.66 5.61 -14.95
N TRP A 167 -18.31 6.32 -14.02
CA TRP A 167 -18.17 6.09 -12.59
C TRP A 167 -19.17 5.01 -12.15
N VAL A 168 -18.66 3.84 -11.79
CA VAL A 168 -19.43 2.65 -11.39
C VAL A 168 -19.43 2.54 -9.87
N ALA A 169 -20.59 2.55 -9.26
CA ALA A 169 -20.75 2.42 -7.81
C ALA A 169 -20.79 0.96 -7.38
N PHE A 170 -20.20 0.66 -6.21
CA PHE A 170 -20.09 -0.69 -5.66
C PHE A 170 -19.47 -1.69 -6.67
N PRO A 171 -18.31 -1.36 -7.26
CA PRO A 171 -17.66 -2.27 -8.22
C PRO A 171 -17.25 -3.57 -7.51
N THR A 172 -17.21 -4.65 -8.29
CA THR A 172 -16.63 -5.92 -7.85
C THR A 172 -15.11 -5.93 -8.00
N HIS A 173 -14.42 -6.91 -7.40
CA HIS A 173 -12.99 -7.10 -7.64
C HIS A 173 -12.67 -7.30 -9.12
N THR A 174 -13.50 -8.08 -9.83
CA THR A 174 -13.37 -8.29 -11.28
C THR A 174 -13.52 -6.99 -12.06
N GLU A 175 -14.51 -6.15 -11.74
CA GLU A 175 -14.69 -4.84 -12.39
C GLU A 175 -13.52 -3.88 -12.10
N LEU A 176 -12.91 -3.96 -10.92
CA LEU A 176 -11.75 -3.13 -10.56
C LEU A 176 -10.49 -3.45 -11.39
N GLU A 177 -10.37 -4.64 -11.96
CA GLU A 177 -9.26 -4.98 -12.87
C GLU A 177 -9.25 -4.10 -14.13
N ASP A 178 -10.43 -3.67 -14.59
CA ASP A 178 -10.58 -2.79 -15.74
C ASP A 178 -10.59 -1.28 -15.40
N ALA A 179 -10.66 -0.95 -14.11
CA ALA A 179 -10.68 0.42 -13.63
C ALA A 179 -9.30 1.09 -13.69
N VAL A 180 -9.29 2.40 -13.90
CA VAL A 180 -8.07 3.24 -13.79
C VAL A 180 -8.00 3.99 -12.47
N PHE A 181 -9.12 4.12 -11.76
CA PHE A 181 -9.19 4.83 -10.49
C PHE A 181 -10.31 4.25 -9.62
N ASP A 182 -10.08 4.19 -8.33
CA ASP A 182 -10.99 3.65 -7.33
C ASP A 182 -11.09 4.63 -6.15
N MET A 183 -12.30 4.92 -5.70
CA MET A 183 -12.54 5.96 -4.73
C MET A 183 -13.70 5.60 -3.78
N VAL A 184 -13.41 5.59 -2.48
CA VAL A 184 -14.42 5.54 -1.41
C VAL A 184 -14.78 6.96 -1.02
N VAL A 185 -16.08 7.28 -1.05
CA VAL A 185 -16.61 8.59 -0.67
C VAL A 185 -17.72 8.41 0.35
N ALA A 186 -17.63 9.15 1.47
CA ALA A 186 -18.69 9.20 2.46
C ALA A 186 -19.19 10.64 2.65
N GLY A 187 -20.47 10.79 2.87
CA GLY A 187 -21.11 12.09 3.05
C GLY A 187 -22.48 11.99 3.69
N ARG A 188 -23.07 13.12 3.92
CA ARG A 188 -24.45 13.27 4.43
C ARG A 188 -25.23 14.25 3.59
N VAL A 189 -26.55 14.15 3.64
CA VAL A 189 -27.44 15.12 2.98
C VAL A 189 -27.59 16.33 3.89
N THR A 190 -27.38 17.53 3.35
CA THR A 190 -27.55 18.81 4.03
C THR A 190 -29.03 19.24 4.05
N ASP A 191 -29.35 20.24 4.83
CA ASP A 191 -30.72 20.85 4.87
C ASP A 191 -31.17 21.40 3.51
N THR A 192 -30.21 21.72 2.61
CA THR A 192 -30.51 22.17 1.23
C THR A 192 -30.77 21.01 0.28
N GLY A 193 -30.63 19.78 0.73
CA GLY A 193 -30.81 18.57 -0.08
C GLY A 193 -29.62 18.21 -0.96
N ASP A 194 -28.50 18.94 -0.88
CA ASP A 194 -27.21 18.56 -1.47
C ASP A 194 -26.45 17.58 -0.57
N VAL A 195 -25.40 16.97 -1.09
CA VAL A 195 -24.55 16.04 -0.34
C VAL A 195 -23.26 16.76 0.10
N ALA A 196 -23.04 16.80 1.40
CA ALA A 196 -21.78 17.21 1.99
C ALA A 196 -20.82 16.03 2.01
N ILE A 197 -19.75 16.09 1.22
CA ILE A 197 -18.68 15.11 1.25
C ILE A 197 -17.85 15.30 2.52
N MET A 198 -17.70 14.25 3.32
CA MET A 198 -17.04 14.29 4.62
C MET A 198 -15.70 13.55 4.61
N MET A 199 -15.58 12.49 3.84
CA MET A 199 -14.38 11.64 3.77
C MET A 199 -14.20 11.10 2.37
N VAL A 200 -12.95 11.09 1.91
CA VAL A 200 -12.55 10.43 0.67
C VAL A 200 -11.27 9.61 0.93
N GLU A 201 -11.22 8.44 0.34
CA GLU A 201 -10.02 7.61 0.22
C GLU A 201 -9.97 7.08 -1.21
N ALA A 202 -8.92 7.39 -1.95
CA ALA A 202 -8.87 7.06 -3.37
C ALA A 202 -7.49 6.66 -3.84
N GLU A 203 -7.45 5.85 -4.91
CA GLU A 203 -6.23 5.35 -5.51
C GLU A 203 -6.37 5.07 -7.00
N SER A 204 -5.28 5.18 -7.72
CA SER A 204 -5.15 4.57 -9.05
C SER A 204 -4.93 3.07 -8.91
N THR A 205 -5.56 2.27 -9.76
CA THR A 205 -5.40 0.81 -9.75
C THR A 205 -3.97 0.41 -10.19
N PRO A 206 -3.52 -0.81 -9.86
CA PRO A 206 -2.17 -1.25 -10.24
C PRO A 206 -1.88 -1.17 -11.74
N GLY A 207 -2.90 -1.37 -12.60
CA GLY A 207 -2.79 -1.32 -14.05
C GLY A 207 -2.91 0.08 -14.68
N THR A 208 -3.16 1.12 -13.90
CA THR A 208 -3.50 2.46 -14.42
C THR A 208 -2.45 3.03 -15.34
N PHE A 209 -1.17 2.92 -14.99
CA PHE A 209 -0.09 3.50 -15.82
C PHE A 209 -0.11 2.92 -17.24
N ASP A 210 -0.20 1.61 -17.35
CA ASP A 210 -0.22 0.91 -18.65
C ASP A 210 -1.53 1.17 -19.40
N ALA A 211 -2.67 1.22 -18.71
CA ALA A 211 -3.96 1.53 -19.27
C ALA A 211 -4.01 2.96 -19.87
N VAL A 212 -3.44 3.93 -19.16
CA VAL A 212 -3.33 5.32 -19.64
C VAL A 212 -2.39 5.39 -20.85
N ALA A 213 -1.26 4.70 -20.82
CA ALA A 213 -0.34 4.60 -21.95
C ALA A 213 -1.01 3.94 -23.16
N ALA A 214 -1.95 3.02 -22.96
CA ALA A 214 -2.77 2.39 -24.00
C ALA A 214 -3.95 3.26 -24.47
N GLY A 215 -4.13 4.48 -23.92
CA GLY A 215 -5.15 5.45 -24.33
C GLY A 215 -6.42 5.47 -23.49
N LYS A 216 -6.47 4.77 -22.34
CA LYS A 216 -7.57 4.96 -21.38
C LYS A 216 -7.46 6.35 -20.73
N GLN A 217 -8.57 6.85 -20.22
CA GLN A 217 -8.64 8.16 -19.57
C GLN A 217 -7.78 8.20 -18.30
N ALA A 218 -6.83 9.15 -18.24
CA ALA A 218 -6.02 9.36 -17.06
C ALA A 218 -6.86 9.96 -15.91
N PRO A 219 -6.68 9.50 -14.66
CA PRO A 219 -7.33 10.07 -13.49
C PRO A 219 -6.61 11.38 -13.08
N THR A 220 -6.80 12.42 -13.88
CA THR A 220 -6.33 13.77 -13.60
C THR A 220 -7.13 14.39 -12.46
N GLU A 221 -6.67 15.50 -11.92
CA GLU A 221 -7.35 16.25 -10.87
C GLU A 221 -8.79 16.62 -11.25
N GLU A 222 -9.01 17.00 -12.51
CA GLU A 222 -10.34 17.31 -13.03
C GLU A 222 -11.24 16.08 -13.06
N ILE A 223 -10.74 14.94 -13.52
CA ILE A 223 -11.49 13.67 -13.57
C ILE A 223 -11.82 13.18 -12.16
N VAL A 224 -10.89 13.31 -11.21
CA VAL A 224 -11.14 12.98 -9.80
C VAL A 224 -12.24 13.86 -9.22
N ALA A 225 -12.22 15.17 -9.49
CA ALA A 225 -13.28 16.09 -9.07
C ALA A 225 -14.65 15.71 -9.66
N GLN A 226 -14.71 15.27 -10.91
CA GLN A 226 -15.95 14.75 -11.52
C GLN A 226 -16.44 13.47 -10.83
N GLY A 227 -15.54 12.60 -10.38
CA GLY A 227 -15.89 11.40 -9.61
C GLY A 227 -16.49 11.74 -8.23
N LEU A 228 -15.97 12.75 -7.57
CA LEU A 228 -16.53 13.24 -6.31
C LEU A 228 -17.96 13.75 -6.51
N GLU A 229 -18.20 14.50 -7.57
CA GLU A 229 -19.55 14.98 -7.87
C GLU A 229 -20.50 13.84 -8.25
N ALA A 230 -20.05 12.88 -9.07
CA ALA A 230 -20.83 11.70 -9.45
C ALA A 230 -21.25 10.84 -8.24
N SER A 231 -20.40 10.75 -7.22
CA SER A 231 -20.68 9.96 -6.02
C SER A 231 -21.84 10.47 -5.18
N LYS A 232 -22.17 11.77 -5.27
CA LYS A 232 -23.22 12.40 -4.47
C LYS A 232 -24.60 11.77 -4.70
N ALA A 233 -24.94 11.43 -5.95
CA ALA A 233 -26.22 10.80 -6.27
C ALA A 233 -26.37 9.44 -5.57
N PHE A 234 -25.33 8.63 -5.56
CA PHE A 234 -25.31 7.33 -4.89
C PHE A 234 -25.40 7.47 -3.37
N ILE A 235 -24.66 8.42 -2.79
CA ILE A 235 -24.70 8.71 -1.36
C ILE A 235 -26.11 9.14 -0.95
N LYS A 236 -26.75 10.01 -1.72
CA LYS A 236 -28.12 10.46 -1.46
C LYS A 236 -29.10 9.29 -1.40
N THR A 237 -29.08 8.39 -2.37
CA THR A 237 -29.92 7.18 -2.40
C THR A 237 -29.72 6.32 -1.16
N LEU A 238 -28.49 6.14 -0.70
CA LEU A 238 -28.16 5.37 0.50
C LEU A 238 -28.67 6.05 1.78
N VAL A 239 -28.53 7.39 1.89
CA VAL A 239 -29.03 8.17 3.03
C VAL A 239 -30.56 8.13 3.07
N GLU A 240 -31.23 8.21 1.92
CA GLU A 240 -32.70 8.13 1.84
C GLU A 240 -33.22 6.77 2.36
N ALA A 241 -32.60 5.65 1.95
CA ALA A 241 -32.97 4.33 2.46
C ALA A 241 -32.69 4.17 3.95
N GLN A 242 -31.58 4.68 4.45
CA GLN A 242 -31.28 4.68 5.89
C GLN A 242 -32.31 5.55 6.67
N SER A 243 -32.70 6.70 6.13
CA SER A 243 -33.71 7.58 6.73
C SER A 243 -35.09 6.93 6.77
N GLU A 244 -35.44 6.18 5.71
CA GLU A 244 -36.69 5.42 5.67
C GLU A 244 -36.75 4.36 6.79
N LEU A 245 -35.67 3.58 6.95
CA LEU A 245 -35.60 2.59 8.03
C LEU A 245 -35.58 3.27 9.41
N ALA A 246 -34.80 4.33 9.55
CA ALA A 246 -34.74 5.09 10.80
C ALA A 246 -36.11 5.59 11.25
N ALA A 247 -36.94 6.08 10.33
CA ALA A 247 -38.29 6.51 10.64
C ALA A 247 -39.18 5.41 11.24
N LYS A 248 -38.90 4.13 10.94
CA LYS A 248 -39.65 2.98 11.44
C LYS A 248 -39.15 2.48 12.80
N VAL A 249 -37.84 2.57 13.07
CA VAL A 249 -37.18 1.80 14.17
C VAL A 249 -36.31 2.62 15.11
N SER A 250 -36.03 3.91 14.84
CA SER A 250 -35.16 4.73 15.70
C SER A 250 -35.73 4.88 17.10
N LYS A 251 -34.86 4.75 18.08
CA LYS A 251 -35.14 5.12 19.45
C LYS A 251 -35.13 6.65 19.59
N PRO A 252 -35.94 7.22 20.47
CA PRO A 252 -35.81 8.63 20.83
C PRO A 252 -34.40 8.94 21.31
N THR A 253 -33.87 10.10 20.91
CA THR A 253 -32.56 10.54 21.40
C THR A 253 -32.59 10.69 22.92
N GLY A 254 -31.68 9.97 23.59
CA GLY A 254 -31.52 10.04 25.02
C GLY A 254 -30.91 11.39 25.48
N GLU A 255 -31.04 11.68 26.75
CA GLU A 255 -30.32 12.80 27.36
C GLU A 255 -28.90 12.39 27.72
N PHE A 256 -27.93 13.09 27.16
CA PHE A 256 -26.52 12.89 27.41
C PHE A 256 -25.89 14.15 27.98
N PRO A 257 -25.13 14.07 29.09
CA PRO A 257 -24.44 15.24 29.61
C PRO A 257 -23.32 15.64 28.63
N LEU A 258 -23.28 16.92 28.31
CA LEU A 258 -22.24 17.47 27.45
C LEU A 258 -21.24 18.26 28.31
N PHE A 259 -20.00 18.11 27.97
CA PHE A 259 -18.87 18.74 28.67
C PHE A 259 -18.18 19.68 27.68
N PRO A 260 -18.62 20.93 27.57
CA PRO A 260 -17.93 21.93 26.76
C PRO A 260 -16.54 22.16 27.32
N ASP A 261 -15.58 22.41 26.44
CA ASP A 261 -14.17 22.59 26.83
C ASP A 261 -13.99 23.86 27.70
N TYR A 262 -14.88 24.85 27.55
CA TYR A 262 -14.93 26.07 28.36
C TYR A 262 -16.32 26.72 28.27
N GLN A 263 -16.60 27.58 29.21
CA GLN A 263 -17.81 28.46 29.21
C GLN A 263 -17.47 29.79 28.55
N ASP A 264 -18.49 30.51 28.08
CA ASP A 264 -18.34 31.80 27.38
C ASP A 264 -17.62 32.88 28.22
N ASP A 265 -17.82 32.90 29.54
CA ASP A 265 -17.14 33.82 30.44
C ASP A 265 -15.63 33.61 30.50
N ALA A 266 -15.20 32.35 30.47
CA ALA A 266 -13.79 32.01 30.43
C ALA A 266 -13.15 32.43 29.10
N PHE A 267 -13.85 32.21 27.98
CA PHE A 267 -13.35 32.66 26.67
C PHE A 267 -13.23 34.19 26.61
N ALA A 268 -14.25 34.91 27.03
CA ALA A 268 -14.25 36.37 27.02
C ALA A 268 -13.12 36.96 27.89
N ALA A 269 -12.86 36.35 29.06
CA ALA A 269 -11.77 36.79 29.94
C ALA A 269 -10.40 36.54 29.31
N VAL A 270 -10.18 35.38 28.71
CA VAL A 270 -8.94 35.05 28.02
C VAL A 270 -8.75 35.94 26.79
N GLU A 271 -9.78 36.16 25.99
CA GLU A 271 -9.74 37.03 24.82
C GLU A 271 -9.33 38.46 25.20
N ALA A 272 -9.94 39.02 26.25
CA ALA A 272 -9.59 40.34 26.74
C ALA A 272 -8.14 40.43 27.28
N ALA A 273 -7.64 39.36 27.89
CA ALA A 273 -6.32 39.33 28.52
C ALA A 273 -5.17 39.03 27.55
N ALA A 274 -5.41 38.30 26.43
CA ALA A 274 -4.35 37.71 25.64
C ALA A 274 -4.30 38.18 24.18
N THR A 275 -5.35 38.73 23.60
CA THR A 275 -5.46 38.96 22.15
C THR A 275 -4.27 39.73 21.56
N GLU A 276 -3.86 40.83 22.20
CA GLU A 276 -2.80 41.68 21.66
C GLU A 276 -1.44 40.99 21.68
N GLU A 277 -1.02 40.44 22.81
CA GLU A 277 0.27 39.77 22.98
C GLU A 277 0.35 38.47 22.14
N LEU A 278 -0.76 37.71 22.15
CA LEU A 278 -0.83 36.47 21.37
C LEU A 278 -0.81 36.73 19.87
N SER A 279 -1.49 37.78 19.37
CA SER A 279 -1.44 38.18 17.96
C SER A 279 -0.01 38.48 17.53
N GLN A 280 0.77 39.16 18.38
CA GLN A 280 2.19 39.43 18.10
C GLN A 280 3.03 38.16 18.13
N ALA A 281 2.90 37.30 19.12
CA ALA A 281 3.64 36.05 19.22
C ALA A 281 3.37 35.11 18.05
N LEU A 282 2.14 35.08 17.54
CA LEU A 282 1.76 34.28 16.38
C LEU A 282 2.38 34.77 15.04
N THR A 283 3.10 35.89 15.02
CA THR A 283 3.88 36.33 13.85
C THR A 283 5.29 35.73 13.80
N ILE A 284 5.75 35.07 14.87
CA ILE A 284 7.07 34.45 14.95
C ILE A 284 7.10 33.25 14.00
N ALA A 285 7.96 33.27 13.00
CA ALA A 285 8.02 32.24 11.96
C ALA A 285 8.56 30.88 12.49
N GLY A 286 9.58 30.91 13.34
CA GLY A 286 10.18 29.73 13.94
C GLY A 286 9.22 28.99 14.87
N LYS A 287 9.06 27.67 14.70
CA LYS A 287 8.12 26.85 15.50
C LYS A 287 8.46 26.94 16.99
N HIS A 288 9.68 26.64 17.33
CA HIS A 288 10.12 26.56 18.73
C HIS A 288 9.98 27.90 19.45
N ASP A 289 10.49 28.98 18.86
CA ASP A 289 10.44 30.34 19.43
C ASP A 289 8.98 30.81 19.57
N ARG A 290 8.13 30.48 18.61
CA ARG A 290 6.68 30.78 18.69
C ARG A 290 5.99 29.99 19.80
N GLU A 291 6.28 28.67 19.93
CA GLU A 291 5.71 27.84 21.00
C GLU A 291 6.16 28.35 22.36
N GLU A 292 7.43 28.69 22.56
CA GLU A 292 7.94 29.24 23.81
C GLU A 292 7.26 30.58 24.16
N ALA A 293 7.11 31.49 23.20
CA ALA A 293 6.43 32.76 23.38
C ALA A 293 4.94 32.57 23.72
N THR A 294 4.22 31.68 23.02
CA THR A 294 2.81 31.44 23.27
C THR A 294 2.57 30.72 24.59
N ASP A 295 3.44 29.80 24.99
CA ASP A 295 3.37 29.11 26.29
C ASP A 295 3.61 30.09 27.47
N ALA A 296 4.56 31.02 27.33
CA ALA A 296 4.78 32.08 28.31
C ALA A 296 3.57 32.98 28.49
N ILE A 297 2.93 33.39 27.37
CA ILE A 297 1.68 34.20 27.40
C ILE A 297 0.56 33.40 28.07
N LYS A 298 0.39 32.12 27.70
CA LYS A 298 -0.61 31.24 28.27
C LYS A 298 -0.45 31.12 29.79
N ALA A 299 0.76 30.89 30.26
CA ALA A 299 1.05 30.78 31.69
C ALA A 299 0.71 32.11 32.42
N ALA A 300 1.12 33.24 31.87
CA ALA A 300 0.81 34.57 32.46
C ALA A 300 -0.68 34.88 32.53
N VAL A 301 -1.44 34.50 31.46
CA VAL A 301 -2.89 34.71 31.42
C VAL A 301 -3.62 33.82 32.42
N ILE A 302 -3.22 32.53 32.51
CA ILE A 302 -3.80 31.60 33.50
C ILE A 302 -3.53 32.10 34.93
N ASP A 303 -2.30 32.51 35.23
CA ASP A 303 -1.94 33.05 36.54
C ASP A 303 -2.73 34.32 36.89
N LYS A 304 -2.88 35.24 35.94
CA LYS A 304 -3.67 36.48 36.10
C LYS A 304 -5.13 36.21 36.39
N LEU A 305 -5.72 35.21 35.75
CA LEU A 305 -7.16 34.88 35.84
C LEU A 305 -7.46 33.81 36.91
N ALA A 306 -6.46 33.22 37.54
CA ALA A 306 -6.63 32.09 38.48
C ALA A 306 -7.58 32.40 39.65
N ALA A 307 -7.54 33.60 40.16
CA ALA A 307 -8.40 34.00 41.29
C ALA A 307 -9.87 34.11 40.91
N ASP A 308 -10.17 34.52 39.65
CA ASP A 308 -11.55 34.70 39.16
C ASP A 308 -12.15 33.39 38.65
N PHE A 309 -11.29 32.39 38.32
CA PHE A 309 -11.67 31.09 37.74
C PHE A 309 -11.09 29.91 38.56
N GLU A 310 -11.13 30.02 39.90
CA GLU A 310 -10.60 28.95 40.79
C GLU A 310 -11.25 27.60 40.48
N GLY A 311 -10.40 26.57 40.21
CA GLY A 311 -10.83 25.22 39.83
C GLY A 311 -11.27 25.05 38.37
N ARG A 312 -11.12 26.11 37.54
CA ARG A 312 -11.48 26.12 36.12
C ARG A 312 -10.27 26.39 35.20
N GLU A 313 -9.06 26.11 35.67
CA GLU A 313 -7.79 26.38 34.95
C GLU A 313 -7.74 25.62 33.60
N LYS A 314 -8.38 24.45 33.53
CA LYS A 314 -8.49 23.68 32.28
C LYS A 314 -9.33 24.41 31.23
N GLU A 315 -10.39 25.09 31.66
CA GLU A 315 -11.24 25.92 30.76
C GLU A 315 -10.45 27.09 30.21
N LEU A 316 -9.62 27.78 31.04
CA LEU A 316 -8.76 28.87 30.58
C LEU A 316 -7.77 28.38 29.53
N SER A 317 -7.18 27.18 29.74
CA SER A 317 -6.26 26.56 28.76
C SER A 317 -6.96 26.24 27.43
N ALA A 318 -8.16 25.69 27.48
CA ALA A 318 -8.96 25.38 26.29
C ALA A 318 -9.42 26.65 25.56
N ALA A 319 -9.86 27.70 26.32
CA ALA A 319 -10.21 29.00 25.80
C ALA A 319 -9.02 29.69 25.10
N PHE A 320 -7.82 29.60 25.69
CA PHE A 320 -6.60 30.11 25.07
C PHE A 320 -6.27 29.42 23.73
N ARG A 321 -6.43 28.09 23.66
CA ARG A 321 -6.26 27.35 22.41
C ARG A 321 -7.28 27.78 21.36
N SER A 322 -8.53 27.99 21.76
CA SER A 322 -9.60 28.46 20.85
C SER A 322 -9.36 29.88 20.36
N LEU A 323 -8.82 30.77 21.22
CA LEU A 323 -8.40 32.10 20.82
C LEU A 323 -7.24 32.04 19.81
N THR A 324 -6.25 31.20 20.08
CA THR A 324 -5.13 30.94 19.14
C THR A 324 -5.65 30.52 17.78
N LYS A 325 -6.56 29.54 17.74
CA LYS A 325 -7.22 29.09 16.51
C LYS A 325 -7.92 30.25 15.80
N LYS A 326 -8.71 31.05 16.52
CA LYS A 326 -9.42 32.20 15.97
C LYS A 326 -8.48 33.21 15.32
N LEU A 327 -7.40 33.60 15.99
CA LEU A 327 -6.43 34.58 15.50
C LEU A 327 -5.65 34.08 14.27
N VAL A 328 -5.22 32.82 14.29
CA VAL A 328 -4.54 32.21 13.15
C VAL A 328 -5.44 32.18 11.92
N ARG A 329 -6.68 31.73 12.08
CA ARG A 329 -7.68 31.67 10.99
C ARG A 329 -7.99 33.05 10.43
N GLN A 330 -8.20 34.03 11.31
CA GLN A 330 -8.47 35.41 10.91
C GLN A 330 -7.32 35.98 10.08
N ARG A 331 -6.07 35.80 10.53
CA ARG A 331 -4.88 36.25 9.80
C ARG A 331 -4.77 35.65 8.39
N VAL A 332 -5.08 34.35 8.24
CA VAL A 332 -5.11 33.70 6.93
C VAL A 332 -6.23 34.25 6.05
N LEU A 333 -7.42 34.47 6.60
CA LEU A 333 -8.57 34.96 5.84
C LEU A 333 -8.44 36.42 5.43
N THR A 334 -7.91 37.30 6.30
CA THR A 334 -7.78 38.75 6.01
C THR A 334 -6.46 39.09 5.35
N ASP A 335 -5.33 38.70 5.95
CA ASP A 335 -4.00 39.13 5.55
C ASP A 335 -3.36 38.22 4.50
N LYS A 336 -3.93 37.02 4.27
CA LYS A 336 -3.41 35.96 3.41
C LYS A 336 -1.98 35.51 3.82
N VAL A 337 -1.68 35.59 5.11
CA VAL A 337 -0.39 35.21 5.71
C VAL A 337 -0.61 34.06 6.71
N ARG A 338 0.21 33.05 6.59
CA ARG A 338 0.14 31.83 7.42
C ARG A 338 0.90 31.98 8.74
N ILE A 339 0.73 31.02 9.63
CA ILE A 339 1.30 31.06 10.98
C ILE A 339 2.85 31.15 10.97
N ASP A 340 3.51 30.60 9.96
CA ASP A 340 4.95 30.65 9.78
C ASP A 340 5.43 31.76 8.82
N GLY A 341 4.55 32.65 8.43
CA GLY A 341 4.83 33.79 7.55
C GLY A 341 4.78 33.51 6.06
N ARG A 342 4.54 32.25 5.66
CA ARG A 342 4.37 31.88 4.24
C ARG A 342 3.10 32.44 3.63
N GLY A 343 3.10 32.60 2.30
CA GLY A 343 1.90 32.80 1.50
C GLY A 343 1.10 31.50 1.34
N LEU A 344 -0.07 31.60 0.71
CA LEU A 344 -1.04 30.50 0.65
C LEU A 344 -0.56 29.29 -0.16
N THR A 345 0.26 29.52 -1.18
CA THR A 345 0.78 28.51 -2.11
C THR A 345 2.22 28.10 -1.86
N ASP A 346 2.87 28.72 -0.87
CA ASP A 346 4.28 28.50 -0.59
C ASP A 346 4.52 27.12 0.01
N ILE A 347 5.58 26.47 -0.46
CA ILE A 347 6.09 25.21 0.06
C ILE A 347 7.29 25.50 0.94
N ARG A 348 7.42 24.81 2.07
CA ARG A 348 8.62 24.89 2.92
C ARG A 348 9.88 24.46 2.16
N PRO A 349 11.08 24.85 2.60
CA PRO A 349 12.33 24.41 1.97
C PRO A 349 12.38 22.90 1.82
N LEU A 350 12.71 22.43 0.63
CA LEU A 350 12.77 21.02 0.26
C LEU A 350 14.23 20.57 0.14
N LYS A 351 14.53 19.38 0.67
CA LYS A 351 15.80 18.68 0.47
C LYS A 351 15.55 17.22 0.18
N ALA A 352 16.33 16.65 -0.71
CA ALA A 352 16.30 15.23 -1.05
C ALA A 352 17.75 14.72 -1.15
N GLN A 353 17.99 13.54 -0.55
CA GLN A 353 19.28 12.88 -0.57
C GLN A 353 19.07 11.37 -0.69
N VAL A 354 19.88 10.71 -1.50
CA VAL A 354 19.88 9.26 -1.68
C VAL A 354 21.18 8.62 -1.18
N LYS A 355 21.19 7.30 -1.00
CA LYS A 355 22.34 6.52 -0.52
C LYS A 355 22.85 7.00 0.85
N VAL A 356 21.94 7.23 1.78
CA VAL A 356 22.22 7.80 3.11
C VAL A 356 22.64 6.76 4.14
N LEU A 357 22.28 5.49 3.94
CA LEU A 357 22.62 4.40 4.83
C LEU A 357 23.61 3.42 4.17
N PRO A 358 24.65 2.98 4.88
CA PRO A 358 25.54 1.93 4.38
C PRO A 358 24.82 0.56 4.41
N ARG A 359 25.20 -0.35 3.50
CA ARG A 359 24.79 -1.77 3.45
C ARG A 359 23.32 -2.07 3.14
N VAL A 360 22.43 -1.09 3.14
CA VAL A 360 21.04 -1.28 2.71
C VAL A 360 20.95 -1.32 1.17
N HIS A 361 19.83 -1.84 0.64
CA HIS A 361 19.69 -1.98 -0.81
C HIS A 361 19.35 -0.64 -1.49
N GLY A 362 18.55 0.19 -0.83
CA GLY A 362 18.29 1.58 -1.22
C GLY A 362 17.90 2.40 -0.02
N SER A 363 18.28 3.68 0.00
CA SER A 363 17.91 4.60 1.06
C SER A 363 17.86 6.04 0.59
N ALA A 364 16.97 6.82 1.21
CA ALA A 364 16.82 8.23 0.95
C ALA A 364 16.35 8.98 2.19
N ILE A 365 16.65 10.27 2.24
CA ILE A 365 16.03 11.24 3.14
C ILE A 365 15.30 12.26 2.27
N PHE A 366 14.06 12.54 2.65
CA PHE A 366 13.27 13.64 2.13
C PHE A 366 12.90 14.58 3.27
N GLU A 367 13.23 15.86 3.10
CA GLU A 367 12.93 16.92 4.07
C GLU A 367 12.01 17.96 3.45
N ARG A 368 11.07 18.42 4.27
CA ARG A 368 10.21 19.55 3.95
C ARG A 368 10.02 20.37 5.24
N GLY A 369 10.79 21.45 5.34
CA GLY A 369 10.93 22.17 6.60
C GLY A 369 11.40 21.24 7.72
N GLU A 370 10.64 21.18 8.81
CA GLU A 370 10.94 20.34 9.99
C GLU A 370 10.44 18.88 9.83
N THR A 371 9.77 18.57 8.74
CA THR A 371 9.35 17.19 8.44
C THR A 371 10.49 16.48 7.71
N GLN A 372 10.99 15.41 8.33
CA GLN A 372 12.08 14.60 7.79
C GLN A 372 11.69 13.12 7.78
N ILE A 373 11.73 12.49 6.62
CA ILE A 373 11.41 11.07 6.45
C ILE A 373 12.61 10.36 5.82
N MET A 374 13.00 9.27 6.45
CA MET A 374 13.97 8.33 5.89
C MET A 374 13.23 7.15 5.26
N GLY A 375 13.43 6.95 3.96
CA GLY A 375 12.94 5.79 3.22
C GLY A 375 14.03 4.74 3.08
N VAL A 376 13.71 3.48 3.35
CA VAL A 376 14.64 2.35 3.20
C VAL A 376 13.99 1.24 2.40
N THR A 377 14.64 0.83 1.32
CA THR A 377 14.18 -0.24 0.44
C THR A 377 15.02 -1.50 0.64
N THR A 378 14.34 -2.63 0.77
CA THR A 378 14.95 -3.97 0.79
C THR A 378 14.36 -4.79 -0.34
N LEU A 379 15.22 -5.41 -1.12
CA LEU A 379 14.88 -6.31 -2.23
C LEU A 379 15.11 -7.75 -1.81
N ASN A 380 14.24 -8.66 -2.19
CA ASN A 380 14.46 -10.09 -1.96
C ASN A 380 13.72 -10.94 -3.00
N MET A 381 13.88 -12.26 -2.93
CA MET A 381 13.19 -13.24 -3.75
C MET A 381 11.67 -13.14 -3.59
N LEU A 382 10.91 -13.44 -4.65
CA LEU A 382 9.44 -13.43 -4.66
C LEU A 382 8.82 -14.31 -3.57
N ARG A 383 9.45 -15.41 -3.16
CA ARG A 383 8.99 -16.23 -2.03
C ARG A 383 8.90 -15.48 -0.70
N MET A 384 9.55 -14.30 -0.59
CA MET A 384 9.49 -13.42 0.58
C MET A 384 8.32 -12.44 0.54
N GLU A 385 7.42 -12.59 -0.42
CA GLU A 385 6.14 -11.87 -0.45
C GLU A 385 5.35 -12.13 0.81
N GLN A 386 4.68 -11.11 1.30
CA GLN A 386 3.79 -11.26 2.45
C GLN A 386 2.63 -12.19 2.09
N GLN A 387 2.43 -13.23 2.91
CA GLN A 387 1.27 -14.11 2.80
C GLN A 387 0.08 -13.46 3.49
N LEU A 388 -1.04 -13.39 2.79
CA LEU A 388 -2.29 -12.82 3.30
C LEU A 388 -3.31 -13.94 3.55
N ASP A 389 -3.84 -13.98 4.77
CA ASP A 389 -4.96 -14.87 5.17
C ASP A 389 -6.10 -13.98 5.66
N THR A 390 -6.72 -13.28 4.72
CA THR A 390 -7.80 -12.32 4.92
C THR A 390 -9.04 -12.74 4.13
N LEU A 391 -10.11 -11.96 4.19
CA LEU A 391 -11.30 -12.17 3.35
C LEU A 391 -11.11 -11.75 1.89
N SER A 392 -10.07 -10.96 1.59
CA SER A 392 -9.71 -10.56 0.23
C SER A 392 -9.34 -11.77 -0.64
N PRO A 393 -9.59 -11.72 -1.96
CA PRO A 393 -9.09 -12.72 -2.90
C PRO A 393 -7.55 -12.70 -3.02
N GLU A 394 -6.91 -11.60 -2.68
CA GLU A 394 -5.45 -11.51 -2.68
C GLU A 394 -4.85 -12.38 -1.57
N THR A 395 -3.95 -13.28 -1.94
CA THR A 395 -3.25 -14.18 -1.01
C THR A 395 -1.80 -13.80 -0.77
N ARG A 396 -1.25 -12.91 -1.57
CA ARG A 396 0.16 -12.47 -1.51
C ARG A 396 0.28 -11.00 -1.86
N LYS A 397 1.22 -10.34 -1.20
CA LYS A 397 1.55 -8.93 -1.41
C LYS A 397 3.04 -8.79 -1.69
N ARG A 398 3.40 -8.38 -2.90
CA ARG A 398 4.78 -8.24 -3.38
C ARG A 398 5.44 -6.96 -2.86
N TYR A 399 4.72 -5.87 -2.85
CA TYR A 399 5.16 -4.57 -2.33
C TYR A 399 4.58 -4.34 -0.95
N MET A 400 5.44 -4.22 0.04
CA MET A 400 5.09 -4.06 1.45
C MET A 400 5.61 -2.72 1.93
N HIS A 401 4.74 -1.84 2.41
CA HIS A 401 5.13 -0.55 2.95
C HIS A 401 4.83 -0.48 4.44
N ASN A 402 5.86 -0.37 5.26
CA ASN A 402 5.75 -0.16 6.69
C ASN A 402 6.12 1.29 7.05
N TYR A 403 5.33 1.90 7.91
CA TYR A 403 5.50 3.27 8.37
C TYR A 403 5.70 3.30 9.89
N ASN A 404 6.77 3.93 10.35
CA ASN A 404 7.11 4.06 11.76
C ASN A 404 7.08 5.53 12.17
N PHE A 405 6.40 5.80 13.28
CA PHE A 405 6.24 7.15 13.84
C PHE A 405 6.66 7.15 15.31
N PRO A 406 7.97 7.19 15.62
CA PRO A 406 8.46 7.18 16.99
C PRO A 406 8.17 8.52 17.67
N PRO A 407 8.02 8.54 19.02
CA PRO A 407 7.68 9.76 19.77
C PRO A 407 8.66 10.91 19.57
N TYR A 408 9.95 10.62 19.42
CA TYR A 408 10.96 11.65 19.20
C TYR A 408 10.75 12.46 17.91
N SER A 409 9.98 11.95 16.95
CA SER A 409 9.68 12.68 15.69
C SER A 409 8.91 13.99 15.94
N THR A 410 8.17 14.07 17.03
CA THR A 410 7.50 15.29 17.49
C THR A 410 8.20 15.97 18.68
N GLY A 411 9.34 15.43 19.12
CA GLY A 411 10.05 15.92 20.31
C GLY A 411 9.44 15.45 21.61
N GLU A 412 8.55 14.44 21.58
CA GLU A 412 7.85 13.93 22.75
C GLU A 412 8.47 12.62 23.27
N THR A 413 8.15 12.28 24.51
CA THR A 413 8.38 10.95 25.07
C THR A 413 7.12 10.11 24.93
N GLY A 414 7.29 8.78 24.75
CA GLY A 414 6.14 7.91 24.62
C GLY A 414 6.53 6.44 24.52
N ARG A 415 5.51 5.57 24.53
CA ARG A 415 5.72 4.13 24.41
C ARG A 415 6.09 3.77 22.96
N VAL A 416 7.19 3.06 22.81
CA VAL A 416 7.60 2.41 21.56
C VAL A 416 7.11 0.95 21.59
N GLY A 417 6.59 0.46 20.49
CA GLY A 417 6.04 -0.91 20.41
C GLY A 417 5.39 -1.20 19.07
N SER A 418 4.32 -1.98 19.09
CA SER A 418 3.57 -2.33 17.87
C SER A 418 2.96 -1.10 17.19
N PRO A 419 2.88 -1.09 15.85
CA PRO A 419 2.27 0.01 15.10
C PRO A 419 0.82 0.25 15.55
N LYS A 420 0.45 1.51 15.66
CA LYS A 420 -0.92 1.95 15.96
C LYS A 420 -1.73 2.01 14.65
N ARG A 421 -3.06 2.06 14.77
CA ARG A 421 -3.98 2.19 13.62
C ARG A 421 -3.63 3.37 12.70
N ARG A 422 -3.11 4.48 13.25
CA ARG A 422 -2.66 5.65 12.47
C ARG A 422 -1.45 5.32 11.61
N GLU A 423 -0.46 4.61 12.15
CA GLU A 423 0.75 4.21 11.40
C GLU A 423 0.39 3.26 10.27
N ILE A 424 -0.51 2.31 10.52
CA ILE A 424 -1.02 1.39 9.49
C ILE A 424 -1.71 2.20 8.36
N GLY A 425 -2.58 3.15 8.70
CA GLY A 425 -3.26 3.98 7.71
C GLY A 425 -2.32 4.86 6.89
N HIS A 426 -1.28 5.43 7.51
CA HIS A 426 -0.29 6.24 6.80
C HIS A 426 0.59 5.38 5.89
N GLY A 427 0.98 4.19 6.35
CA GLY A 427 1.73 3.23 5.53
C GLY A 427 0.94 2.79 4.30
N ALA A 428 -0.33 2.42 4.50
CA ALA A 428 -1.23 2.01 3.42
C ALA A 428 -1.45 3.12 2.37
N LEU A 429 -1.60 4.38 2.80
CA LEU A 429 -1.74 5.51 1.87
C LEU A 429 -0.47 5.69 1.02
N ALA A 430 0.71 5.62 1.63
CA ALA A 430 1.98 5.73 0.91
C ALA A 430 2.23 4.51 0.00
N GLU A 431 1.79 3.32 0.39
CA GLU A 431 1.85 2.11 -0.43
C GLU A 431 1.00 2.27 -1.69
N ARG A 432 -0.28 2.61 -1.54
CA ARG A 432 -1.21 2.81 -2.66
C ARG A 432 -0.72 3.87 -3.64
N ALA A 433 -0.08 4.93 -3.14
CA ALA A 433 0.48 5.98 -3.99
C ALA A 433 1.53 5.48 -4.99
N LEU A 434 2.27 4.41 -4.67
CA LEU A 434 3.37 3.90 -5.48
C LEU A 434 3.03 2.65 -6.28
N VAL A 435 2.02 1.88 -5.88
CA VAL A 435 1.62 0.63 -6.56
C VAL A 435 1.45 0.80 -8.07
N PRO A 436 0.78 1.87 -8.59
CA PRO A 436 0.56 2.02 -10.04
C PRO A 436 1.84 2.21 -10.86
N VAL A 437 2.94 2.62 -10.25
CA VAL A 437 4.20 2.91 -10.93
C VAL A 437 5.28 1.85 -10.73
N LEU A 438 4.98 0.80 -9.99
CA LEU A 438 5.91 -0.30 -9.81
C LEU A 438 6.14 -1.07 -11.12
N PRO A 439 7.34 -1.59 -11.36
CA PRO A 439 7.60 -2.47 -12.50
C PRO A 439 6.79 -3.77 -12.38
N SER A 440 6.53 -4.41 -13.52
CA SER A 440 5.90 -5.73 -13.53
C SER A 440 6.75 -6.78 -12.81
N ARG A 441 6.16 -7.93 -12.51
CA ARG A 441 6.89 -9.06 -11.91
C ARG A 441 7.92 -9.64 -12.88
N GLU A 442 7.63 -9.59 -14.15
CA GLU A 442 8.50 -10.07 -15.23
C GLU A 442 9.71 -9.17 -15.43
N ASP A 443 9.50 -7.84 -15.39
CA ASP A 443 10.56 -6.85 -15.59
C ASP A 443 11.48 -6.71 -14.37
N PHE A 444 10.93 -6.92 -13.16
CA PHE A 444 11.68 -6.79 -11.92
C PHE A 444 11.21 -7.83 -10.89
N PRO A 445 11.76 -9.06 -10.93
CA PRO A 445 11.26 -10.22 -10.18
C PRO A 445 11.69 -10.23 -8.70
N TYR A 446 11.40 -9.15 -7.98
CA TYR A 446 11.74 -9.01 -6.56
C TYR A 446 10.50 -8.77 -5.72
N ALA A 447 10.49 -9.31 -4.52
CA ALA A 447 9.67 -8.81 -3.42
C ALA A 447 10.31 -7.51 -2.90
N LEU A 448 9.48 -6.49 -2.69
CA LEU A 448 9.89 -5.14 -2.34
C LEU A 448 9.39 -4.80 -0.94
N ARG A 449 10.30 -4.57 0.00
CA ARG A 449 9.91 -4.02 1.30
C ARG A 449 10.40 -2.60 1.44
N GLN A 450 9.48 -1.67 1.59
CA GLN A 450 9.71 -0.27 1.85
C GLN A 450 9.44 0.03 3.33
N VAL A 451 10.33 0.75 3.98
CA VAL A 451 10.11 1.25 5.33
C VAL A 451 10.27 2.77 5.31
N SER A 452 9.31 3.47 5.89
CA SER A 452 9.37 4.91 6.13
C SER A 452 9.54 5.18 7.61
N GLU A 453 10.66 5.80 7.98
CA GLU A 453 10.97 6.23 9.34
C GLU A 453 10.73 7.74 9.47
N ALA A 454 9.75 8.14 10.26
CA ALA A 454 9.53 9.55 10.56
C ALA A 454 10.58 10.03 11.58
N LEU A 455 11.58 10.77 11.12
CA LEU A 455 12.64 11.31 11.96
C LEU A 455 12.27 12.68 12.54
N GLY A 456 11.45 13.44 11.81
CA GLY A 456 10.88 14.71 12.24
C GLY A 456 9.48 14.89 11.64
N SER A 457 8.56 15.47 12.40
CA SER A 457 7.17 15.64 12.00
C SER A 457 6.62 17.02 12.39
N ASN A 458 6.28 17.81 11.37
CA ASN A 458 5.48 19.02 11.50
C ASN A 458 4.60 19.19 10.26
N GLY A 459 3.54 18.37 10.18
CA GLY A 459 2.59 18.30 9.07
C GLY A 459 2.98 17.30 7.99
N SER A 460 2.00 16.51 7.59
CA SER A 460 2.00 15.50 6.52
C SER A 460 3.24 14.64 6.34
N THR A 461 3.55 13.85 7.35
CA THR A 461 4.61 12.83 7.28
C THR A 461 4.30 11.72 6.28
N SER A 462 3.01 11.37 6.07
CA SER A 462 2.61 10.36 5.07
C SER A 462 2.96 10.77 3.65
N MET A 463 2.78 12.04 3.28
CA MET A 463 3.16 12.54 1.95
C MET A 463 4.67 12.70 1.82
N GLY A 464 5.37 13.03 2.89
CA GLY A 464 6.84 12.93 2.95
C GLY A 464 7.33 11.49 2.73
N SER A 465 6.59 10.50 3.24
CA SER A 465 6.89 9.07 3.04
C SER A 465 6.75 8.66 1.57
N VAL A 466 5.77 9.17 0.84
CA VAL A 466 5.64 8.95 -0.61
C VAL A 466 6.89 9.42 -1.36
N CYS A 467 7.36 10.62 -1.06
CA CYS A 467 8.56 11.18 -1.68
C CYS A 467 9.83 10.39 -1.32
N ALA A 468 10.03 10.09 -0.04
CA ALA A 468 11.18 9.32 0.43
C ALA A 468 11.19 7.89 -0.15
N SER A 469 10.02 7.27 -0.31
CA SER A 469 9.88 5.94 -0.90
C SER A 469 10.22 5.94 -2.39
N THR A 470 9.73 6.90 -3.16
CA THR A 470 10.13 7.08 -4.57
C THR A 470 11.65 7.16 -4.70
N LEU A 471 12.28 8.03 -3.90
CA LEU A 471 13.73 8.22 -3.93
C LEU A 471 14.50 6.94 -3.52
N SER A 472 14.05 6.25 -2.48
CA SER A 472 14.74 5.05 -2.00
C SER A 472 14.56 3.84 -2.93
N LEU A 473 13.41 3.70 -3.59
CA LEU A 473 13.18 2.69 -4.62
C LEU A 473 14.07 2.92 -5.83
N LEU A 474 14.14 4.16 -6.34
CA LEU A 474 15.06 4.52 -7.41
C LEU A 474 16.53 4.29 -6.98
N SER A 475 16.88 4.66 -5.74
CA SER A 475 18.22 4.42 -5.18
C SER A 475 18.59 2.93 -5.10
N ALA A 476 17.58 2.05 -4.94
CA ALA A 476 17.75 0.59 -4.95
C ALA A 476 17.87 -0.01 -6.36
N GLY A 477 17.71 0.79 -7.40
CA GLY A 477 17.71 0.32 -8.79
C GLY A 477 16.35 -0.20 -9.27
N VAL A 478 15.25 0.10 -8.56
CA VAL A 478 13.90 -0.29 -8.99
C VAL A 478 13.47 0.58 -10.18
N PRO A 479 13.16 -0.01 -11.35
CA PRO A 479 12.77 0.75 -12.53
C PRO A 479 11.30 1.18 -12.44
N LEU A 480 11.02 2.20 -11.61
CA LEU A 480 9.70 2.79 -11.50
C LEU A 480 9.23 3.32 -12.87
N LYS A 481 7.97 3.10 -13.24
CA LYS A 481 7.37 3.61 -14.47
C LYS A 481 7.33 5.14 -14.51
N ALA A 482 7.16 5.76 -13.33
CA ALA A 482 7.26 7.21 -13.13
C ALA A 482 7.57 7.53 -11.65
N PRO A 483 8.21 8.65 -11.33
CA PRO A 483 8.32 9.13 -9.96
C PRO A 483 6.97 9.63 -9.45
N VAL A 484 6.75 9.48 -8.14
CA VAL A 484 5.56 9.95 -7.45
C VAL A 484 5.97 10.91 -6.32
N ALA A 485 5.28 12.02 -6.21
CA ALA A 485 5.40 12.94 -5.09
C ALA A 485 4.04 13.14 -4.41
N GLY A 486 4.06 13.56 -3.16
CA GLY A 486 2.86 13.82 -2.38
C GLY A 486 2.92 15.15 -1.65
N ILE A 487 1.75 15.76 -1.47
CA ILE A 487 1.55 17.03 -0.76
C ILE A 487 0.30 16.96 0.10
N ALA A 488 0.30 17.70 1.23
CA ALA A 488 -0.88 17.93 2.02
C ALA A 488 -1.34 19.38 1.86
N MET A 489 -2.63 19.51 1.56
CA MET A 489 -3.36 20.75 1.44
C MET A 489 -4.26 20.93 2.66
N GLY A 490 -4.49 22.16 3.04
CA GLY A 490 -5.48 22.53 4.05
C GLY A 490 -6.52 23.48 3.49
N LEU A 491 -7.55 23.73 4.28
CA LEU A 491 -8.58 24.71 3.98
C LEU A 491 -8.94 25.49 5.25
N ILE A 492 -9.05 26.79 5.10
CA ILE A 492 -9.63 27.65 6.13
C ILE A 492 -10.82 28.37 5.50
N SER A 493 -11.96 28.28 6.16
CA SER A 493 -13.17 28.98 5.75
C SER A 493 -13.63 29.97 6.84
N GLY A 494 -14.38 30.97 6.47
CA GLY A 494 -14.94 31.91 7.40
C GLY A 494 -15.64 33.06 6.72
N GLU A 495 -16.44 33.81 7.51
CA GLU A 495 -17.12 34.99 7.05
C GLU A 495 -16.15 36.18 6.98
N VAL A 496 -16.07 36.83 5.84
CA VAL A 496 -15.31 38.06 5.61
C VAL A 496 -16.23 39.00 4.84
N ASP A 497 -16.53 40.18 5.39
CA ASP A 497 -17.43 41.18 4.81
C ASP A 497 -18.85 40.63 4.45
N GLY A 498 -19.31 39.63 5.22
CA GLY A 498 -20.65 39.01 5.04
C GLY A 498 -20.70 37.93 3.97
N GLU A 499 -19.54 37.51 3.41
CA GLU A 499 -19.43 36.41 2.46
C GLU A 499 -18.56 35.29 3.02
N THR A 500 -18.95 34.03 2.82
CA THR A 500 -18.14 32.89 3.19
C THR A 500 -16.97 32.77 2.23
N GLN A 501 -15.76 32.91 2.74
CA GLN A 501 -14.53 32.70 2.01
C GLN A 501 -13.94 31.33 2.31
N TYR A 502 -13.32 30.72 1.29
CA TYR A 502 -12.56 29.49 1.38
C TYR A 502 -11.13 29.73 0.90
N VAL A 503 -10.16 29.41 1.74
CA VAL A 503 -8.73 29.64 1.44
C VAL A 503 -8.00 28.31 1.54
N ALA A 504 -7.54 27.80 0.40
CA ALA A 504 -6.70 26.61 0.34
C ALA A 504 -5.25 26.92 0.69
N LEU A 505 -4.62 26.07 1.47
CA LEU A 505 -3.23 26.18 1.91
C LEU A 505 -2.40 25.03 1.36
N THR A 506 -1.28 25.34 0.75
CA THR A 506 -0.31 24.32 0.27
C THR A 506 0.68 23.99 1.37
N ASP A 507 1.03 22.71 1.52
CA ASP A 507 2.04 22.24 2.48
C ASP A 507 1.73 22.67 3.93
N ILE A 508 0.67 22.12 4.50
CA ILE A 508 0.21 22.49 5.83
C ILE A 508 1.13 21.99 6.95
N LEU A 509 1.24 22.81 7.98
CA LEU A 509 1.83 22.48 9.27
C LEU A 509 0.85 21.67 10.14
N GLY A 510 1.36 21.00 11.17
CA GLY A 510 0.51 20.33 12.15
C GLY A 510 -0.48 21.27 12.86
N ALA A 511 -0.10 22.51 13.12
CA ALA A 511 -1.00 23.53 13.66
C ALA A 511 -2.12 23.92 12.67
N GLU A 512 -1.82 23.98 11.37
CA GLU A 512 -2.80 24.31 10.33
C GLU A 512 -3.75 23.14 10.06
N ASP A 513 -3.32 21.90 10.20
CA ASP A 513 -4.21 20.73 10.23
C ASP A 513 -5.16 20.81 11.44
N ALA A 514 -4.62 21.07 12.64
CA ALA A 514 -5.44 21.17 13.86
C ALA A 514 -6.47 22.31 13.81
N PHE A 515 -6.09 23.46 13.27
CA PHE A 515 -6.91 24.68 13.24
C PHE A 515 -7.73 24.85 11.95
N GLY A 516 -7.40 24.11 10.91
CA GLY A 516 -8.07 24.13 9.61
C GLY A 516 -9.36 23.32 9.58
N ASP A 517 -10.05 23.40 8.46
CA ASP A 517 -11.33 22.76 8.19
C ASP A 517 -11.21 21.51 7.33
N MET A 518 -10.07 21.31 6.68
CA MET A 518 -9.82 20.19 5.79
C MET A 518 -8.34 19.76 5.89
N ASP A 519 -8.10 18.47 5.89
CA ASP A 519 -6.81 17.83 5.60
C ASP A 519 -6.96 17.06 4.29
N PHE A 520 -6.21 17.47 3.27
CA PHE A 520 -6.33 16.94 1.93
C PHE A 520 -4.96 16.51 1.40
N LYS A 521 -4.74 15.21 1.32
CA LYS A 521 -3.49 14.61 0.85
C LYS A 521 -3.64 14.13 -0.57
N VAL A 522 -2.73 14.57 -1.44
CA VAL A 522 -2.71 14.19 -2.85
C VAL A 522 -1.33 13.72 -3.24
N ALA A 523 -1.25 12.49 -3.75
CA ALA A 523 -0.04 11.94 -4.36
C ALA A 523 -0.27 11.65 -5.83
N GLY A 524 0.77 11.74 -6.64
CA GLY A 524 0.66 11.43 -8.05
C GLY A 524 1.98 11.55 -8.81
N THR A 525 1.92 11.12 -10.05
CA THR A 525 2.95 11.32 -11.06
C THR A 525 2.87 12.77 -11.60
N LYS A 526 3.64 13.05 -12.64
CA LYS A 526 3.50 14.30 -13.41
C LYS A 526 2.10 14.41 -14.07
N ASP A 527 1.52 13.28 -14.48
CA ASP A 527 0.38 13.23 -15.39
C ASP A 527 -0.95 12.96 -14.71
N PHE A 528 -0.97 12.20 -13.62
CA PHE A 528 -2.20 11.82 -12.92
C PHE A 528 -2.02 11.55 -11.43
N VAL A 529 -3.13 11.53 -10.71
CA VAL A 529 -3.23 11.23 -9.27
C VAL A 529 -3.10 9.74 -9.05
N THR A 530 -2.25 9.32 -8.09
CA THR A 530 -2.09 7.91 -7.72
C THR A 530 -2.74 7.57 -6.38
N ALA A 531 -2.85 8.52 -5.46
CA ALA A 531 -3.58 8.35 -4.21
C ALA A 531 -4.09 9.69 -3.69
N LEU A 532 -5.21 9.64 -2.97
CA LEU A 532 -5.85 10.81 -2.39
C LEU A 532 -6.53 10.43 -1.08
N GLN A 533 -6.41 11.30 -0.09
CA GLN A 533 -7.15 11.20 1.16
C GLN A 533 -7.67 12.58 1.56
N LEU A 534 -8.98 12.68 1.83
CA LEU A 534 -9.61 13.90 2.29
C LEU A 534 -10.39 13.63 3.57
N ASP A 535 -10.18 14.51 4.54
CA ASP A 535 -11.00 14.64 5.75
C ASP A 535 -11.45 16.08 5.89
N THR A 536 -12.74 16.30 6.09
CA THR A 536 -13.28 17.63 6.34
C THR A 536 -14.08 17.69 7.63
N LYS A 537 -13.98 18.83 8.30
CA LYS A 537 -14.74 19.18 9.51
C LYS A 537 -15.97 20.04 9.17
N LEU A 538 -16.15 20.41 7.90
CA LEU A 538 -17.27 21.22 7.42
C LEU A 538 -18.45 20.34 7.00
N ASP A 539 -19.62 20.94 7.00
CA ASP A 539 -20.86 20.34 6.49
C ASP A 539 -20.95 20.38 4.96
N GLY A 540 -19.82 20.32 4.30
CA GLY A 540 -19.64 20.32 2.85
C GLY A 540 -18.67 21.38 2.37
N ILE A 541 -17.99 21.03 1.30
CA ILE A 541 -17.10 21.93 0.57
C ILE A 541 -17.65 22.05 -0.84
N PRO A 542 -17.81 23.26 -1.38
CA PRO A 542 -18.22 23.43 -2.78
C PRO A 542 -17.27 22.72 -3.74
N ALA A 543 -17.81 22.05 -4.76
CA ALA A 543 -17.02 21.32 -5.74
C ALA A 543 -15.95 22.18 -6.42
N SER A 544 -16.26 23.47 -6.65
CA SER A 544 -15.31 24.44 -7.20
C SER A 544 -14.09 24.69 -6.28
N VAL A 545 -14.31 24.67 -4.96
CA VAL A 545 -13.24 24.84 -3.96
C VAL A 545 -12.34 23.60 -3.95
N LEU A 546 -12.93 22.40 -3.98
CA LEU A 546 -12.18 21.14 -4.10
C LEU A 546 -11.38 21.07 -5.39
N GLY A 547 -11.98 21.44 -6.52
CA GLY A 547 -11.29 21.49 -7.82
C GLY A 547 -10.10 22.47 -7.82
N ALA A 548 -10.26 23.64 -7.22
CA ALA A 548 -9.19 24.61 -7.05
C ALA A 548 -8.05 24.08 -6.15
N ALA A 549 -8.41 23.42 -5.04
CA ALA A 549 -7.43 22.80 -4.14
C ALA A 549 -6.65 21.65 -4.81
N LEU A 550 -7.32 20.84 -5.64
CA LEU A 550 -6.67 19.81 -6.46
C LEU A 550 -5.66 20.41 -7.45
N THR A 551 -6.03 21.48 -8.15
CA THR A 551 -5.14 22.18 -9.09
C THR A 551 -3.93 22.74 -8.36
N GLN A 552 -4.13 23.38 -7.19
CA GLN A 552 -3.04 23.91 -6.37
C GLN A 552 -2.13 22.79 -5.83
N ALA A 553 -2.68 21.62 -5.51
CA ALA A 553 -1.92 20.44 -5.11
C ALA A 553 -1.05 19.89 -6.27
N LYS A 554 -1.55 19.94 -7.51
CA LYS A 554 -0.79 19.57 -8.69
C LYS A 554 0.46 20.44 -8.88
N ASP A 555 0.32 21.76 -8.78
CA ASP A 555 1.43 22.69 -8.92
C ASP A 555 2.52 22.42 -7.86
N ALA A 556 2.11 22.16 -6.63
CA ALA A 556 3.01 21.77 -5.55
C ALA A 556 3.72 20.44 -5.83
N ARG A 557 2.98 19.45 -6.29
CA ARG A 557 3.53 18.13 -6.64
C ARG A 557 4.57 18.21 -7.76
N LEU A 558 4.33 18.99 -8.79
CA LEU A 558 5.30 19.22 -9.88
C LEU A 558 6.59 19.86 -9.36
N THR A 559 6.48 20.85 -8.48
CA THR A 559 7.62 21.49 -7.83
C THR A 559 8.44 20.50 -6.99
N ILE A 560 7.77 19.61 -6.26
CA ILE A 560 8.44 18.58 -5.46
C ILE A 560 9.14 17.56 -6.34
N LEU A 561 8.50 17.10 -7.42
CA LEU A 561 9.10 16.19 -8.40
C LEU A 561 10.39 16.76 -9.00
N ASP A 562 10.42 18.06 -9.32
CA ASP A 562 11.62 18.75 -9.83
C ASP A 562 12.78 18.77 -8.81
N VAL A 563 12.48 18.89 -7.53
CA VAL A 563 13.50 18.82 -6.47
C VAL A 563 14.00 17.38 -6.29
N MET A 564 13.10 16.41 -6.33
CA MET A 564 13.45 14.99 -6.22
C MET A 564 14.34 14.54 -7.40
N ALA A 565 14.04 14.98 -8.61
CA ALA A 565 14.81 14.68 -9.82
C ALA A 565 16.27 15.18 -9.76
N LYS A 566 16.55 16.26 -9.01
CA LYS A 566 17.92 16.72 -8.78
C LYS A 566 18.74 15.78 -7.88
N ALA A 567 18.09 14.99 -7.06
CA ALA A 567 18.76 14.00 -6.21
C ALA A 567 18.92 12.66 -6.93
N ILE A 568 17.89 12.23 -7.67
CA ILE A 568 17.90 11.04 -8.52
C ILE A 568 16.74 11.14 -9.52
N ASP A 569 17.04 11.01 -10.81
CA ASP A 569 16.08 11.12 -11.92
C ASP A 569 15.87 9.80 -12.69
N ALA A 570 16.70 8.79 -12.41
CA ALA A 570 16.63 7.48 -13.02
C ALA A 570 16.99 6.39 -11.98
N PRO A 571 16.62 5.13 -12.22
CA PRO A 571 17.03 4.01 -11.36
C PRO A 571 18.55 3.97 -11.21
N GLY A 572 19.01 3.92 -9.95
CA GLY A 572 20.42 3.80 -9.62
C GLY A 572 20.95 2.37 -9.87
N GLU A 573 22.25 2.20 -9.72
CA GLU A 573 22.84 0.87 -9.68
C GLU A 573 22.40 0.13 -8.41
N MET A 574 22.03 -1.13 -8.57
CA MET A 574 21.70 -2.02 -7.46
C MET A 574 22.89 -2.14 -6.49
N SER A 575 22.59 -2.09 -5.21
CA SER A 575 23.58 -2.33 -4.15
C SER A 575 24.27 -3.69 -4.32
N GLU A 576 25.56 -3.74 -4.03
CA GLU A 576 26.31 -5.01 -3.97
C GLU A 576 25.74 -6.00 -2.93
N PHE A 577 25.02 -5.49 -1.93
CA PHE A 577 24.38 -6.29 -0.89
C PHE A 577 22.99 -6.81 -1.29
N ALA A 578 22.42 -6.33 -2.38
CA ALA A 578 21.13 -6.79 -2.87
C ALA A 578 21.29 -8.14 -3.62
N PRO A 579 20.39 -9.11 -3.39
CA PRO A 579 20.43 -10.36 -4.12
C PRO A 579 20.22 -10.12 -5.62
N ARG A 580 20.87 -10.91 -6.46
CA ARG A 580 20.66 -10.92 -7.91
C ARG A 580 19.60 -11.96 -8.23
N VAL A 581 18.54 -11.54 -8.89
CA VAL A 581 17.45 -12.43 -9.33
C VAL A 581 17.38 -12.40 -10.84
N ILE A 582 17.49 -13.58 -11.45
CA ILE A 582 17.29 -13.80 -12.88
C ILE A 582 16.11 -14.74 -13.08
N SER A 583 15.46 -14.67 -14.23
CA SER A 583 14.39 -15.58 -14.61
C SER A 583 14.77 -16.42 -15.81
N VAL A 584 14.24 -17.64 -15.85
CA VAL A 584 14.35 -18.54 -17.00
C VAL A 584 12.99 -19.22 -17.23
N LYS A 585 12.60 -19.35 -18.48
CA LYS A 585 11.36 -20.05 -18.86
C LYS A 585 11.68 -21.49 -19.18
N VAL A 586 11.02 -22.43 -18.50
CA VAL A 586 11.09 -23.86 -18.80
C VAL A 586 9.74 -24.36 -19.32
N PRO A 587 9.69 -25.36 -20.19
CA PRO A 587 8.44 -26.00 -20.60
C PRO A 587 7.69 -26.53 -19.39
N VAL A 588 6.36 -26.34 -19.35
CA VAL A 588 5.52 -26.74 -18.21
C VAL A 588 5.60 -28.24 -17.90
N ASP A 589 5.72 -29.07 -18.94
CA ASP A 589 5.91 -30.52 -18.83
C ASP A 589 7.27 -30.91 -18.23
N LYS A 590 8.23 -29.99 -18.20
CA LYS A 590 9.57 -30.19 -17.62
C LYS A 590 9.71 -29.73 -16.18
N ILE A 591 8.73 -29.01 -15.64
CA ILE A 591 8.75 -28.54 -14.24
C ILE A 591 9.00 -29.71 -13.29
N GLY A 592 8.30 -30.84 -13.50
CA GLY A 592 8.48 -32.03 -12.66
C GLY A 592 9.89 -32.62 -12.69
N GLU A 593 10.59 -32.53 -13.82
CA GLU A 593 11.98 -33.00 -13.97
C GLU A 593 12.95 -32.04 -13.24
N VAL A 594 12.73 -30.73 -13.31
CA VAL A 594 13.54 -29.71 -12.61
C VAL A 594 13.37 -29.83 -11.10
N ILE A 595 12.17 -30.08 -10.62
CA ILE A 595 11.91 -30.30 -9.19
C ILE A 595 12.51 -31.62 -8.74
N GLY A 596 12.33 -32.65 -9.56
CA GLY A 596 12.76 -34.03 -9.27
C GLY A 596 11.92 -34.72 -8.18
N PRO A 597 12.09 -36.04 -7.98
CA PRO A 597 11.35 -36.79 -6.99
C PRO A 597 11.54 -36.23 -5.58
N LYS A 598 10.44 -35.81 -4.93
CA LYS A 598 10.44 -35.17 -3.59
C LYS A 598 11.35 -33.93 -3.50
N GLY A 599 11.52 -33.18 -4.59
CA GLY A 599 12.35 -31.98 -4.61
C GLY A 599 13.86 -32.25 -4.65
N LYS A 600 14.30 -33.47 -4.90
CA LYS A 600 15.73 -33.86 -4.82
C LYS A 600 16.59 -33.08 -5.80
N MET A 601 16.12 -32.84 -7.03
CA MET A 601 16.91 -32.19 -8.08
C MET A 601 17.05 -30.69 -7.77
N ILE A 602 15.96 -30.00 -7.44
CA ILE A 602 16.01 -28.58 -7.10
C ILE A 602 16.86 -28.33 -5.86
N ASN A 603 16.78 -29.18 -4.84
CA ASN A 603 17.63 -29.07 -3.66
C ASN A 603 19.10 -29.29 -3.99
N GLN A 604 19.42 -30.23 -4.90
CA GLN A 604 20.79 -30.45 -5.35
C GLN A 604 21.34 -29.20 -6.06
N ILE A 605 20.55 -28.57 -6.94
CA ILE A 605 20.98 -27.34 -7.61
C ILE A 605 21.21 -26.22 -6.58
N THR A 606 20.32 -26.09 -5.62
CA THR A 606 20.48 -25.11 -4.52
C THR A 606 21.74 -25.37 -3.69
N ASP A 607 22.01 -26.62 -3.32
CA ASP A 607 23.17 -27.00 -2.52
C ASP A 607 24.50 -26.78 -3.28
N GLU A 608 24.53 -27.06 -4.58
CA GLU A 608 25.75 -26.94 -5.42
C GLU A 608 26.05 -25.47 -5.78
N THR A 609 25.04 -24.65 -6.00
CA THR A 609 25.21 -23.26 -6.48
C THR A 609 25.05 -22.21 -5.41
N GLY A 610 24.42 -22.55 -4.27
CA GLY A 610 24.01 -21.59 -3.24
C GLY A 610 22.86 -20.67 -3.69
N ALA A 611 22.27 -20.94 -4.87
CA ALA A 611 21.17 -20.15 -5.39
C ALA A 611 19.84 -20.61 -4.78
N ASP A 612 18.93 -19.67 -4.64
CA ASP A 612 17.57 -19.87 -4.20
C ASP A 612 16.64 -19.92 -5.43
N ILE A 613 15.81 -20.96 -5.54
CA ILE A 613 15.03 -21.22 -6.75
C ILE A 613 13.55 -21.26 -6.41
N SER A 614 12.75 -20.51 -7.16
CA SER A 614 11.28 -20.54 -7.11
C SER A 614 10.74 -20.84 -8.50
N ILE A 615 9.76 -21.74 -8.60
CA ILE A 615 9.15 -22.17 -9.85
C ILE A 615 7.66 -21.84 -9.79
N GLU A 616 7.17 -21.15 -10.82
CA GLU A 616 5.75 -20.86 -11.01
C GLU A 616 5.10 -21.94 -11.89
N ASP A 617 3.78 -22.09 -11.78
CA ASP A 617 3.01 -23.10 -12.50
C ASP A 617 3.05 -22.92 -14.03
N ASP A 618 3.34 -21.72 -14.49
CA ASP A 618 3.47 -21.39 -15.92
C ASP A 618 4.85 -21.75 -16.52
N GLY A 619 5.75 -22.30 -15.70
CA GLY A 619 7.10 -22.67 -16.09
C GLY A 619 8.15 -21.55 -15.96
N THR A 620 7.80 -20.41 -15.38
CA THR A 620 8.78 -19.37 -15.04
C THR A 620 9.56 -19.79 -13.80
N VAL A 621 10.90 -19.82 -13.90
CA VAL A 621 11.81 -20.15 -12.80
C VAL A 621 12.57 -18.89 -12.42
N TYR A 622 12.43 -18.45 -11.18
CA TYR A 622 13.19 -17.35 -10.61
C TYR A 622 14.38 -17.90 -9.81
N ILE A 623 15.56 -17.40 -10.11
CA ILE A 623 16.82 -17.83 -9.51
C ILE A 623 17.43 -16.63 -8.83
N GLY A 624 17.56 -16.66 -7.51
CA GLY A 624 18.16 -15.60 -6.70
C GLY A 624 19.46 -16.09 -6.07
N ALA A 625 20.52 -15.29 -6.15
CA ALA A 625 21.79 -15.59 -5.51
C ALA A 625 22.44 -14.32 -4.97
N THR A 626 23.39 -14.51 -4.07
CA THR A 626 24.20 -13.42 -3.51
C THR A 626 25.12 -12.77 -4.54
N ASP A 627 25.41 -13.49 -5.63
CA ASP A 627 26.27 -13.03 -6.73
C ASP A 627 25.79 -13.55 -8.10
N GLY A 628 26.22 -12.89 -9.16
CA GLY A 628 25.86 -13.24 -10.53
C GLY A 628 26.34 -14.64 -10.97
N PRO A 629 27.60 -15.04 -10.72
CA PRO A 629 28.09 -16.37 -11.08
C PRO A 629 27.27 -17.52 -10.50
N SER A 630 26.85 -17.44 -9.24
CA SER A 630 25.99 -18.45 -8.61
C SER A 630 24.61 -18.57 -9.27
N ALA A 631 24.00 -17.43 -9.61
CA ALA A 631 22.73 -17.41 -10.33
C ALA A 631 22.84 -18.02 -11.74
N GLU A 632 23.90 -17.69 -12.47
CA GLU A 632 24.17 -18.22 -13.80
C GLU A 632 24.48 -19.73 -13.79
N ALA A 633 25.22 -20.22 -12.79
CA ALA A 633 25.44 -21.63 -12.60
C ALA A 633 24.14 -22.41 -12.39
N ALA A 634 23.25 -21.91 -11.55
CA ALA A 634 21.93 -22.50 -11.34
C ALA A 634 21.08 -22.46 -12.63
N ARG A 635 21.10 -21.35 -13.38
CA ARG A 635 20.42 -21.25 -14.67
C ARG A 635 20.91 -22.28 -15.66
N ALA A 636 22.23 -22.47 -15.76
CA ALA A 636 22.83 -23.47 -16.65
C ALA A 636 22.38 -24.90 -16.27
N MET A 637 22.36 -25.24 -14.98
CA MET A 637 21.89 -26.55 -14.52
C MET A 637 20.41 -26.77 -14.82
N ILE A 638 19.55 -25.78 -14.60
CA ILE A 638 18.11 -25.84 -14.91
C ILE A 638 17.88 -26.00 -16.40
N ASN A 639 18.60 -25.26 -17.25
CA ASN A 639 18.49 -25.35 -18.70
C ASN A 639 18.97 -26.73 -19.20
N ALA A 640 20.01 -27.30 -18.61
CA ALA A 640 20.48 -28.63 -18.97
C ALA A 640 19.44 -29.75 -18.71
N ILE A 641 18.58 -29.54 -17.72
CA ILE A 641 17.47 -30.47 -17.40
C ILE A 641 16.25 -30.18 -18.30
N ALA A 642 15.86 -28.92 -18.42
CA ALA A 642 14.65 -28.50 -19.13
C ALA A 642 14.81 -28.58 -20.67
N ASN A 643 15.97 -28.21 -21.17
CA ASN A 643 16.31 -28.15 -22.58
C ASN A 643 17.63 -28.93 -22.83
N PRO A 644 17.62 -30.27 -22.63
CA PRO A 644 18.86 -31.05 -22.81
C PRO A 644 19.34 -30.94 -24.25
N THR A 645 20.56 -30.46 -24.42
CA THR A 645 21.24 -30.49 -25.71
C THR A 645 21.35 -31.96 -26.12
N MET A 646 20.72 -32.33 -27.23
CA MET A 646 20.85 -33.71 -27.74
C MET A 646 22.26 -33.87 -28.28
N PRO A 647 23.01 -34.84 -27.77
CA PRO A 647 24.36 -35.10 -28.28
C PRO A 647 24.31 -35.46 -29.78
N GLU A 648 25.26 -34.95 -30.56
CA GLU A 648 25.36 -35.23 -31.99
C GLU A 648 26.46 -36.21 -32.29
N LYS A 649 26.31 -36.94 -33.40
CA LYS A 649 27.36 -37.86 -33.89
C LYS A 649 28.63 -37.09 -34.22
N GLY A 650 29.77 -37.60 -33.69
CA GLY A 650 31.09 -37.00 -33.86
C GLY A 650 31.48 -36.03 -32.72
N GLU A 651 30.60 -35.73 -31.81
CA GLU A 651 30.96 -34.93 -30.63
C GLU A 651 31.81 -35.72 -29.64
N ARG A 652 32.76 -35.01 -29.01
CA ARG A 652 33.68 -35.57 -28.02
C ARG A 652 33.32 -35.10 -26.60
N TYR A 653 33.29 -36.07 -25.68
CA TYR A 653 32.97 -35.85 -24.28
C TYR A 653 34.02 -36.45 -23.34
N LEU A 654 34.30 -35.77 -22.23
CA LEU A 654 35.01 -36.38 -21.12
C LEU A 654 33.98 -37.06 -20.22
N GLY A 655 33.68 -38.31 -20.52
CA GLY A 655 32.66 -39.07 -19.78
C GLY A 655 33.24 -39.80 -18.58
N THR A 656 32.36 -40.21 -17.65
CA THR A 656 32.72 -41.02 -16.48
C THR A 656 32.09 -42.40 -16.59
N VAL A 657 32.88 -43.44 -16.39
CA VAL A 657 32.41 -44.84 -16.38
C VAL A 657 31.50 -45.07 -15.19
N VAL A 658 30.22 -45.30 -15.44
CA VAL A 658 29.20 -45.52 -14.40
C VAL A 658 28.89 -46.99 -14.14
N LYS A 659 29.13 -47.86 -15.12
CA LYS A 659 28.91 -49.28 -15.02
C LYS A 659 29.76 -50.08 -16.05
N THR A 660 30.34 -51.18 -15.64
CA THR A 660 30.98 -52.17 -16.53
C THR A 660 30.11 -53.41 -16.69
N THR A 661 30.18 -54.05 -17.86
CA THR A 661 29.48 -55.28 -18.20
C THR A 661 30.41 -56.13 -19.09
N ASN A 662 30.07 -57.43 -19.28
CA ASN A 662 30.86 -58.33 -20.12
C ASN A 662 30.95 -57.92 -21.62
N PHE A 663 30.08 -57.02 -22.08
CA PHE A 663 30.02 -56.55 -23.48
C PHE A 663 30.46 -55.08 -23.67
N GLY A 664 30.69 -54.33 -22.59
CA GLY A 664 31.09 -52.92 -22.69
C GLY A 664 30.96 -52.15 -21.39
N ALA A 665 31.34 -50.88 -21.43
CA ALA A 665 31.16 -49.94 -20.33
C ALA A 665 30.09 -48.88 -20.67
N PHE A 666 29.26 -48.57 -19.70
CA PHE A 666 28.36 -47.41 -19.78
C PHE A 666 29.08 -46.18 -19.24
N ILE A 667 29.12 -45.13 -20.04
CA ILE A 667 29.80 -43.88 -19.75
C ILE A 667 28.78 -42.76 -19.72
N SER A 668 28.71 -42.06 -18.61
CA SER A 668 27.87 -40.90 -18.46
C SER A 668 28.54 -39.69 -19.12
N LEU A 669 27.90 -39.12 -20.12
CA LEU A 669 28.39 -37.99 -20.91
C LEU A 669 27.82 -36.66 -20.42
N LEU A 670 26.49 -36.64 -20.16
CA LEU A 670 25.71 -35.51 -19.69
C LEU A 670 24.72 -36.03 -18.63
N PRO A 671 24.16 -35.18 -17.78
CA PRO A 671 23.14 -35.57 -16.80
C PRO A 671 22.01 -36.38 -17.46
N GLY A 672 21.85 -37.64 -17.05
CA GLY A 672 20.82 -38.55 -17.59
C GLY A 672 21.07 -39.09 -18.99
N LYS A 673 22.27 -38.91 -19.56
CA LYS A 673 22.65 -39.44 -20.87
C LYS A 673 23.90 -40.29 -20.74
N ASP A 674 23.71 -41.62 -20.81
CA ASP A 674 24.76 -42.59 -20.79
C ASP A 674 24.95 -43.20 -22.20
N GLY A 675 26.17 -43.35 -22.63
CA GLY A 675 26.53 -44.03 -23.87
C GLY A 675 27.22 -45.37 -23.62
N LEU A 676 27.06 -46.30 -24.54
CA LEU A 676 27.73 -47.61 -24.47
C LEU A 676 29.04 -47.58 -25.25
N LEU A 677 30.15 -47.80 -24.57
CA LEU A 677 31.43 -48.09 -25.16
C LEU A 677 31.61 -49.61 -25.20
N HIS A 678 31.38 -50.19 -26.38
CA HIS A 678 31.41 -51.64 -26.56
C HIS A 678 32.85 -52.20 -26.45
N ILE A 679 33.00 -53.39 -25.88
CA ILE A 679 34.30 -54.05 -25.64
C ILE A 679 35.17 -54.13 -26.89
N SER A 680 34.58 -54.31 -28.08
CA SER A 680 35.29 -54.32 -29.34
C SER A 680 36.05 -53.04 -29.70
N LYS A 681 35.62 -51.92 -29.11
CA LYS A 681 36.18 -50.57 -29.32
C LYS A 681 37.30 -50.26 -28.33
N LEU A 682 37.52 -51.09 -27.31
CA LEU A 682 38.56 -50.91 -26.29
C LEU A 682 39.95 -51.25 -26.76
N ARG A 683 40.10 -51.89 -27.95
CA ARG A 683 41.40 -52.26 -28.53
C ARG A 683 42.34 -51.05 -28.62
N GLY A 684 41.84 -49.86 -28.94
CA GLY A 684 42.67 -48.66 -29.03
C GLY A 684 43.34 -48.31 -27.69
N LEU A 685 42.63 -48.51 -26.58
CA LEU A 685 43.17 -48.29 -25.24
C LEU A 685 44.10 -49.42 -24.74
N ALA A 686 43.97 -50.59 -25.31
CA ALA A 686 44.77 -51.77 -24.97
C ALA A 686 46.06 -51.94 -25.87
N GLY A 687 46.47 -50.89 -26.56
CA GLY A 687 47.65 -50.97 -27.47
C GLY A 687 47.47 -51.94 -28.61
N GLY A 688 46.25 -52.13 -29.14
CA GLY A 688 45.91 -52.99 -30.27
C GLY A 688 45.60 -54.46 -29.91
N LYS A 689 45.77 -54.86 -28.65
CA LYS A 689 45.46 -56.21 -28.17
C LYS A 689 44.00 -56.49 -28.01
N ARG A 690 43.56 -57.71 -28.12
CA ARG A 690 42.17 -58.09 -27.85
C ARG A 690 41.90 -58.02 -26.35
N VAL A 691 40.84 -57.34 -25.97
CA VAL A 691 40.39 -57.19 -24.57
C VAL A 691 39.44 -58.34 -24.26
N GLU A 692 39.73 -59.12 -23.22
CA GLU A 692 38.86 -60.24 -22.79
C GLU A 692 37.89 -59.88 -21.75
N ALA A 693 38.19 -58.92 -20.84
CA ALA A 693 37.26 -58.34 -19.87
C ALA A 693 37.36 -56.81 -19.89
N VAL A 694 36.24 -56.14 -19.73
CA VAL A 694 36.15 -54.66 -19.72
C VAL A 694 36.86 -54.09 -18.51
N GLU A 695 36.82 -54.78 -17.39
CA GLU A 695 37.45 -54.42 -16.11
C GLU A 695 38.97 -54.40 -16.16
N ASP A 696 39.61 -55.08 -17.17
CA ASP A 696 41.02 -55.04 -17.38
C ASP A 696 41.52 -53.66 -17.89
N ILE A 697 40.62 -52.88 -18.47
CA ILE A 697 40.96 -51.60 -19.14
C ILE A 697 40.23 -50.40 -18.47
N LEU A 698 39.00 -50.59 -17.99
CA LEU A 698 38.16 -49.51 -17.45
C LEU A 698 37.62 -49.89 -16.07
N SER A 699 37.69 -48.92 -15.16
CA SER A 699 37.10 -49.02 -13.80
C SER A 699 35.95 -48.04 -13.62
N VAL A 700 34.94 -48.41 -12.83
CA VAL A 700 33.84 -47.52 -12.47
C VAL A 700 34.40 -46.29 -11.76
N GLY A 701 33.96 -45.10 -12.16
CA GLY A 701 34.46 -43.79 -11.69
C GLY A 701 35.63 -43.24 -12.54
N GLN A 702 36.20 -44.02 -13.46
CA GLN A 702 37.28 -43.56 -14.36
C GLN A 702 36.72 -42.53 -15.35
N LYS A 703 37.45 -41.43 -15.55
CA LYS A 703 37.17 -40.44 -16.61
C LYS A 703 37.92 -40.82 -17.90
N LEU A 704 37.21 -40.74 -19.01
CA LEU A 704 37.68 -41.12 -20.32
C LEU A 704 37.14 -40.21 -21.40
N GLN A 705 38.00 -39.74 -22.31
CA GLN A 705 37.53 -39.05 -23.52
C GLN A 705 36.94 -40.04 -24.51
N VAL A 706 35.68 -39.76 -24.90
CA VAL A 706 34.95 -40.57 -25.86
C VAL A 706 34.29 -39.70 -26.92
N GLU A 707 34.10 -40.28 -28.12
CA GLU A 707 33.40 -39.65 -29.23
C GLU A 707 32.10 -40.44 -29.51
N ILE A 708 31.03 -39.76 -29.86
CA ILE A 708 29.77 -40.39 -30.26
C ILE A 708 29.90 -40.93 -31.66
N ALA A 709 29.98 -42.23 -31.78
CA ALA A 709 30.12 -42.92 -33.08
C ALA A 709 28.78 -43.03 -33.81
N GLU A 710 27.69 -43.29 -33.08
CA GLU A 710 26.35 -43.49 -33.66
C GLU A 710 25.28 -43.25 -32.60
N ILE A 711 24.12 -42.76 -33.05
CA ILE A 711 22.91 -42.62 -32.28
C ILE A 711 21.83 -43.44 -32.96
N ASP A 712 21.29 -44.45 -32.27
CA ASP A 712 20.24 -45.31 -32.83
C ASP A 712 18.86 -44.60 -32.83
N ASP A 713 17.88 -45.16 -33.55
CA ASP A 713 16.52 -44.64 -33.70
C ASP A 713 15.77 -44.53 -32.34
N ARG A 714 16.32 -45.09 -31.27
CA ARG A 714 15.80 -45.04 -29.89
C ARG A 714 16.58 -44.07 -29.00
N GLY A 715 17.54 -43.31 -29.60
CA GLY A 715 18.33 -42.32 -28.89
C GLY A 715 19.48 -42.92 -28.03
N LYS A 716 19.86 -44.21 -28.23
CA LYS A 716 21.00 -44.81 -27.54
C LYS A 716 22.31 -44.42 -28.20
N LEU A 717 23.25 -43.97 -27.37
CA LEU A 717 24.57 -43.51 -27.81
C LEU A 717 25.57 -44.62 -27.84
N SER A 718 26.19 -44.85 -29.01
CA SER A 718 27.34 -45.74 -29.19
C SER A 718 28.62 -44.91 -29.20
N LEU A 719 29.58 -45.29 -28.37
CA LEU A 719 30.81 -44.53 -28.14
C LEU A 719 32.04 -45.22 -28.71
N ILE A 720 33.04 -44.41 -29.05
CA ILE A 720 34.41 -44.85 -29.32
C ILE A 720 35.39 -44.07 -28.43
N PRO A 721 36.49 -44.70 -27.95
CA PRO A 721 37.48 -43.96 -27.15
C PRO A 721 38.30 -43.05 -28.05
N VAL A 722 38.64 -41.86 -27.59
CA VAL A 722 39.62 -40.99 -28.23
C VAL A 722 40.99 -41.32 -27.68
N VAL A 723 41.87 -41.83 -28.55
CA VAL A 723 43.26 -42.18 -28.19
C VAL A 723 44.17 -41.02 -28.56
N GLU A 724 45.08 -40.58 -27.67
CA GLU A 724 46.05 -39.53 -27.96
C GLU A 724 46.87 -39.85 -29.20
N GLY A 725 46.66 -39.09 -30.29
CA GLY A 725 47.33 -39.24 -31.57
C GLY A 725 46.50 -38.89 -32.82
N ASP A 726 45.23 -38.70 -32.71
CA ASP A 726 44.34 -38.23 -33.78
C ASP A 726 44.05 -36.73 -33.69
N ASP A 727 45.00 -35.90 -34.12
CA ASP A 727 44.83 -34.48 -34.34
C ASP A 727 43.95 -34.26 -35.59
N ASN A 728 42.61 -34.35 -35.42
CA ASN A 728 41.69 -33.72 -36.30
C ASN A 728 40.73 -32.87 -35.48
N ALA A 729 41.02 -31.57 -35.53
CA ALA A 729 40.26 -30.39 -35.07
C ALA A 729 39.01 -30.67 -34.22
N ALA A 730 39.20 -30.60 -32.90
CA ALA A 730 38.11 -30.35 -31.98
C ALA A 730 37.50 -28.98 -32.28
N LYS A 731 36.23 -28.91 -32.71
CA LYS A 731 35.38 -27.73 -32.51
C LYS A 731 35.06 -27.71 -31.03
N ALA A 732 35.66 -26.74 -30.30
CA ALA A 732 35.18 -26.31 -29.01
C ALA A 732 33.72 -25.81 -29.17
N PRO A 733 32.86 -25.97 -28.15
CA PRO A 733 31.55 -25.31 -28.19
C PRO A 733 31.75 -23.81 -28.36
N ASN A 734 31.03 -23.22 -29.31
CA ASN A 734 31.08 -21.82 -29.64
C ASN A 734 30.84 -20.97 -28.38
N ASP A 735 31.88 -20.32 -27.90
CA ASP A 735 31.84 -19.07 -27.12
C ASP A 735 31.62 -17.88 -28.11
N ASP A 736 30.56 -17.95 -28.92
CA ASP A 736 30.16 -16.88 -29.82
C ASP A 736 28.80 -16.28 -29.37
N ALA A 737 28.79 -15.76 -28.14
CA ALA A 737 27.72 -14.85 -27.70
C ALA A 737 28.24 -13.71 -26.81
N ALA A 738 29.48 -13.27 -27.05
CA ALA A 738 30.00 -12.06 -26.38
C ALA A 738 31.09 -11.44 -27.23
N LYS A 739 30.75 -10.92 -28.41
CA LYS A 739 31.51 -9.88 -29.14
C LYS A 739 30.66 -9.32 -30.27
N ALA A 740 29.86 -8.33 -29.94
CA ALA A 740 29.41 -7.31 -30.86
C ALA A 740 29.28 -6.02 -30.05
N ASP A 741 30.09 -5.05 -30.49
CA ASP A 741 30.11 -3.63 -30.17
C ASP A 741 31.20 -3.15 -29.19
N ASP A 742 32.45 -3.24 -29.64
CA ASP A 742 33.46 -2.22 -29.40
C ASP A 742 33.69 -1.47 -30.74
N ALA A 743 32.92 -0.48 -31.02
CA ALA A 743 33.21 0.55 -32.03
C ALA A 743 33.86 1.74 -31.32
N GLU A 744 35.16 1.80 -31.52
CA GLU A 744 36.06 2.91 -31.29
C GLU A 744 35.43 4.26 -31.65
N VAL A 745 35.33 5.18 -30.71
CA VAL A 745 35.18 6.61 -30.98
C VAL A 745 36.46 7.30 -30.50
N ALA A 746 37.24 7.74 -31.45
CA ALA A 746 38.43 8.60 -31.27
C ALA A 746 37.98 10.01 -30.77
N PRO A 747 38.82 10.72 -30.00
CA PRO A 747 38.51 12.03 -29.49
C PRO A 747 38.77 13.09 -30.57
N ALA A 748 37.85 14.02 -30.71
CA ALA A 748 38.07 15.30 -31.38
C ALA A 748 37.78 16.45 -30.41
N GLU A 749 38.75 17.30 -30.28
CA GLU A 749 38.99 18.60 -29.67
C GLU A 749 37.89 19.28 -28.85
#